data_fed48a151fb450c995863160ff3e3664
#
_entry.id   fed48a151fb450c995863160ff3e3664
#
_cell.length_a   1.000
_cell.length_b   1.000
_cell.length_c   1.000
_cell.angle_alpha   90.00
_cell.angle_beta   90.00
_cell.angle_gamma   90.00
#
_symmetry.space_group_name_H-M   'P 1'
#
loop_
_entity.id
_entity.type
_entity.pdbx_description
1 polymer ?
#
loop_
_entity_poly.entity_id
_entity_poly.type
_entity_poly.pdbx_seq_one_letter_code
_entity_poly.pdbx_strand_id
1 'polypeptide(L)'
;LVSLDDGTIVAGCDARWNTSGDGGGLDTIVSRSTDKGKTWHYTFANYLGDNGNAWNNYSTAFIDPAMATDGKRVYMIADLYPAGYALNSAKYPPVPGKSHDKDGNILLADASSWENCWVDARKDGNNYTYHLEKNDKKKSDSAYVIKDADGKAVDGYTVDAYFNIKGNGVDTNLFEAESPFQVWPTDYLYLTTSEDGGATWSVPTIVNARRETEQSLLVGPGRGMVTSTGRIIFTAYEYTNGDKNSVAIYSDDEGKTWTRGQSVSSQSSEAVVTEANGKLYMFTRHGGYYTSEDFGETWSPKQEMGINYRLYCQLTAITYPKKIDGKTAILFAAPSSVSDRSAGKIFVGLVQDDGKLNWKYNYSVNGSDPYGYSCLTVLPDGTVGLLYEGSGIVYEDFDIADIAKGAAIGNIWCTDENGPVAEVTMTSNGSKELTVNGLKNGAEVEVSTDNDKAVTAAYANGKVTLTSKAVTGMERADVTVESAGEKTTVSVIVTDSENYEIVDLRVGDTKTYTDKTGNYSGGALEGLDTDIAEVTVTGEDAQAVEKRAKVQLATSEGHFDGTEKTLDDCLFTFAAADGQDNTYTMSAKDGDKTVYVNYRSAASAGTVCAETTANIKLEERTDDQTFELFDQTPGNHGNRLYFYKDNEGKLHFDRNTGDHANCRMELYKKAANGSAESAIPGYEKVTGLDQITDGGKYLIAAKAASGAYYVVNPSSAGEKYKHVAKVVEENVPVEEELAVALGTTKDYNDGGEKKISKCLFTFTKQGDDGTFKISAVTDDGKTVYLGPKSSSSAQKPTVATEAVITVAKSGDGFSLEQKEGTQASGYLYFWKDNESKLHFDRNSSVDGNGKCNFELYKKSDAKSESKIAGYEKLTEVSEIQDGGQYLIAMQATVAGNSYYLLNPSLGSNVHNYVAKVTDHMYKDETIGAKTDIAITGKAEGKTSVKIGEKTYFIFVKNDVEEV
;
A
#
# COMPACT_ATOMS: atom_id res chain seq x y z
N LEU A 1 -17.51 -6.37 10.17
CA LEU A 1 -17.17 -7.27 11.28
C LEU A 1 -17.45 -6.58 12.62
N VAL A 2 -18.15 -7.25 13.52
CA VAL A 2 -18.35 -6.81 14.91
C VAL A 2 -18.26 -8.01 15.85
N SER A 3 -17.93 -7.77 17.13
CA SER A 3 -18.02 -8.75 18.22
C SER A 3 -18.99 -8.27 19.29
N LEU A 4 -19.73 -9.20 19.88
CA LEU A 4 -20.69 -8.94 20.93
C LEU A 4 -20.07 -9.23 22.31
N ASP A 5 -20.75 -8.78 23.38
CA ASP A 5 -20.31 -8.95 24.77
C ASP A 5 -20.19 -10.42 25.19
N ASP A 6 -20.91 -11.32 24.54
CA ASP A 6 -20.86 -12.78 24.77
C ASP A 6 -19.76 -13.49 23.97
N GLY A 7 -18.97 -12.74 23.18
CA GLY A 7 -17.93 -13.27 22.31
C GLY A 7 -18.40 -13.72 20.93
N THR A 8 -19.68 -13.60 20.61
CA THR A 8 -20.20 -13.87 19.26
C THR A 8 -19.59 -12.89 18.26
N ILE A 9 -19.07 -13.39 17.16
CA ILE A 9 -18.51 -12.62 16.05
C ILE A 9 -19.51 -12.64 14.90
N VAL A 10 -19.79 -11.47 14.31
CA VAL A 10 -20.69 -11.31 13.16
C VAL A 10 -19.93 -10.63 12.02
N ALA A 11 -19.85 -11.31 10.91
CA ALA A 11 -19.15 -10.87 9.69
C ALA A 11 -20.13 -10.78 8.51
N GLY A 12 -20.07 -9.71 7.74
CA GLY A 12 -20.92 -9.51 6.57
C GLY A 12 -20.12 -9.17 5.34
N CYS A 13 -20.60 -9.61 4.18
CA CYS A 13 -20.04 -9.22 2.89
C CYS A 13 -21.12 -9.31 1.79
N ASP A 14 -20.76 -8.81 0.59
CA ASP A 14 -21.58 -9.00 -0.59
C ASP A 14 -21.64 -10.48 -0.99
N ALA A 15 -22.84 -10.97 -1.30
CA ALA A 15 -23.04 -12.22 -2.02
C ALA A 15 -23.19 -11.90 -3.52
N ARG A 16 -22.10 -12.04 -4.26
CA ARG A 16 -22.02 -11.70 -5.69
C ARG A 16 -22.31 -12.93 -6.54
N TRP A 17 -23.54 -13.02 -7.11
CA TRP A 17 -24.03 -14.24 -7.73
C TRP A 17 -23.34 -14.61 -9.05
N ASN A 18 -23.33 -13.66 -9.99
CA ASN A 18 -22.88 -13.93 -11.37
C ASN A 18 -21.81 -12.94 -11.87
N THR A 19 -21.25 -12.14 -11.00
CA THR A 19 -20.28 -11.08 -11.36
C THR A 19 -19.32 -10.78 -10.22
N SER A 20 -18.11 -10.34 -10.54
CA SER A 20 -17.19 -9.72 -9.57
C SER A 20 -17.31 -8.18 -9.52
N GLY A 21 -18.18 -7.59 -10.35
CA GLY A 21 -18.37 -6.14 -10.43
C GLY A 21 -19.30 -5.59 -9.36
N ASP A 22 -19.35 -4.27 -9.23
CA ASP A 22 -20.12 -3.53 -8.23
C ASP A 22 -21.60 -3.29 -8.64
N GLY A 23 -22.17 -4.16 -9.44
CA GLY A 23 -23.55 -4.12 -9.91
C GLY A 23 -23.98 -5.46 -10.45
N GLY A 24 -25.28 -5.62 -10.69
CA GLY A 24 -25.89 -6.91 -11.02
C GLY A 24 -26.60 -7.52 -9.83
N GLY A 25 -26.82 -8.82 -9.80
CA GLY A 25 -27.44 -9.51 -8.67
C GLY A 25 -26.48 -9.63 -7.49
N LEU A 26 -26.64 -8.77 -6.49
CA LEU A 26 -25.86 -8.77 -5.26
C LEU A 26 -26.80 -8.75 -4.05
N ASP A 27 -26.54 -9.64 -3.10
CA ASP A 27 -27.23 -9.69 -1.81
C ASP A 27 -26.25 -9.51 -0.65
N THR A 28 -26.72 -9.42 0.58
CA THR A 28 -25.86 -9.35 1.76
C THR A 28 -25.88 -10.66 2.52
N ILE A 29 -24.76 -11.36 2.56
CA ILE A 29 -24.55 -12.55 3.37
C ILE A 29 -23.90 -12.16 4.70
N VAL A 30 -24.36 -12.81 5.79
CA VAL A 30 -23.80 -12.65 7.12
C VAL A 30 -23.40 -14.00 7.67
N SER A 31 -22.18 -14.10 8.17
CA SER A 31 -21.66 -15.28 8.87
C SER A 31 -21.44 -14.95 10.34
N ARG A 32 -21.78 -15.88 11.21
CA ARG A 32 -21.61 -15.76 12.66
C ARG A 32 -20.77 -16.90 13.22
N SER A 33 -19.95 -16.59 14.21
CA SER A 33 -19.17 -17.56 14.97
C SER A 33 -19.38 -17.33 16.47
N THR A 34 -19.54 -18.40 17.23
CA THR A 34 -19.64 -18.40 18.71
C THR A 34 -18.44 -19.08 19.37
N ASP A 35 -17.41 -19.44 18.59
CA ASP A 35 -16.21 -20.17 19.02
C ASP A 35 -14.91 -19.48 18.54
N LYS A 36 -14.90 -18.14 18.56
CA LYS A 36 -13.78 -17.27 18.16
C LYS A 36 -13.31 -17.50 16.73
N GLY A 37 -14.23 -17.71 15.78
CA GLY A 37 -13.91 -17.83 14.37
C GLY A 37 -13.48 -19.23 13.91
N LYS A 38 -13.53 -20.25 14.79
CA LYS A 38 -13.19 -21.63 14.41
C LYS A 38 -14.26 -22.25 13.50
N THR A 39 -15.54 -21.99 13.76
CA THR A 39 -16.65 -22.40 12.91
C THR A 39 -17.58 -21.24 12.60
N TRP A 40 -18.18 -21.28 11.42
CA TRP A 40 -19.06 -20.22 10.93
C TRP A 40 -20.37 -20.77 10.41
N HIS A 41 -21.47 -20.07 10.73
CA HIS A 41 -22.82 -20.33 10.20
C HIS A 41 -23.29 -19.08 9.49
N TYR A 42 -23.79 -19.20 8.26
CA TYR A 42 -24.22 -18.07 7.47
C TYR A 42 -25.75 -17.99 7.30
N THR A 43 -26.21 -16.78 7.06
CA THR A 43 -27.56 -16.45 6.62
C THR A 43 -27.53 -15.26 5.68
N PHE A 44 -28.63 -15.01 4.98
CA PHE A 44 -28.79 -13.76 4.24
C PHE A 44 -29.52 -12.75 5.12
N ALA A 45 -28.91 -11.57 5.28
CA ALA A 45 -29.54 -10.44 5.95
C ALA A 45 -30.43 -9.65 4.99
N ASN A 46 -29.96 -9.45 3.76
CA ASN A 46 -30.70 -8.84 2.67
C ASN A 46 -30.67 -9.80 1.48
N TYR A 47 -31.81 -10.14 0.93
CA TYR A 47 -31.93 -11.15 -0.12
C TYR A 47 -33.07 -10.81 -1.09
N LEU A 48 -32.73 -10.57 -2.34
CA LEU A 48 -33.67 -10.46 -3.47
C LEU A 48 -33.34 -11.49 -4.57
N GLY A 49 -32.27 -12.27 -4.40
CA GLY A 49 -31.85 -13.32 -5.32
C GLY A 49 -31.03 -12.81 -6.51
N ASP A 50 -30.67 -13.75 -7.39
CA ASP A 50 -29.80 -13.43 -8.52
C ASP A 50 -30.57 -13.02 -9.75
N ASN A 51 -31.79 -12.71 -9.82
CA ASN A 51 -32.60 -12.30 -10.99
C ASN A 51 -32.06 -12.81 -12.36
N GLY A 52 -31.25 -13.85 -12.33
CA GLY A 52 -30.74 -14.63 -13.43
C GLY A 52 -29.64 -14.03 -14.28
N ASN A 53 -29.08 -12.83 -13.96
CA ASN A 53 -28.10 -12.25 -14.88
C ASN A 53 -27.08 -11.29 -14.21
N ALA A 54 -25.81 -11.59 -14.41
CA ALA A 54 -24.71 -10.69 -14.12
C ALA A 54 -24.83 -9.38 -14.92
N TRP A 55 -24.65 -8.23 -14.27
CA TRP A 55 -24.61 -6.92 -14.92
C TRP A 55 -25.75 -6.68 -15.93
N ASN A 56 -26.91 -7.23 -15.71
CA ASN A 56 -28.03 -6.89 -16.53
C ASN A 56 -28.76 -5.65 -15.98
N ASN A 57 -29.60 -5.05 -16.79
CA ASN A 57 -30.33 -3.85 -16.47
C ASN A 57 -31.52 -4.09 -15.53
N TYR A 58 -31.69 -5.31 -15.01
CA TYR A 58 -32.86 -5.77 -14.31
C TYR A 58 -32.58 -6.24 -12.89
N SER A 59 -31.30 -6.44 -12.52
CA SER A 59 -30.89 -6.88 -11.19
C SER A 59 -30.79 -5.73 -10.22
N THR A 60 -31.26 -5.95 -8.99
CA THR A 60 -30.99 -5.11 -7.82
C THR A 60 -29.65 -5.47 -7.22
N ALA A 61 -29.03 -4.54 -6.49
CA ALA A 61 -27.78 -4.78 -5.79
C ALA A 61 -27.86 -4.29 -4.35
N PHE A 62 -27.61 -5.20 -3.39
CA PHE A 62 -27.21 -4.83 -2.04
C PHE A 62 -25.70 -4.89 -1.97
N ILE A 63 -25.03 -3.76 -1.73
CA ILE A 63 -23.57 -3.64 -1.77
C ILE A 63 -23.05 -2.89 -0.54
N ASP A 64 -21.78 -3.15 -0.20
CA ASP A 64 -21.02 -2.41 0.81
C ASP A 64 -21.64 -2.43 2.22
N PRO A 65 -21.91 -3.60 2.85
CA PRO A 65 -22.48 -3.64 4.18
C PRO A 65 -21.53 -3.06 5.23
N ALA A 66 -22.07 -2.25 6.14
CA ALA A 66 -21.39 -1.77 7.34
C ALA A 66 -22.17 -2.17 8.60
N MET A 67 -21.44 -2.54 9.66
CA MET A 67 -22.04 -2.99 10.91
C MET A 67 -21.61 -2.12 12.10
N ALA A 68 -22.53 -1.86 13.01
CA ALA A 68 -22.28 -1.29 14.33
C ALA A 68 -22.93 -2.15 15.41
N THR A 69 -22.42 -2.09 16.64
CA THR A 69 -23.01 -2.82 17.78
C THR A 69 -22.91 -2.01 19.07
N ASP A 70 -23.87 -2.21 19.95
CA ASP A 70 -23.87 -1.78 21.33
C ASP A 70 -23.41 -2.90 22.30
N GLY A 71 -22.82 -3.97 21.75
CA GLY A 71 -22.39 -5.16 22.47
C GLY A 71 -23.44 -6.28 22.49
N LYS A 72 -24.69 -5.99 22.17
CA LYS A 72 -25.82 -6.94 22.18
C LYS A 72 -26.56 -6.99 20.86
N ARG A 73 -26.96 -5.82 20.37
CA ARG A 73 -27.64 -5.66 19.08
C ARG A 73 -26.63 -5.37 17.98
N VAL A 74 -26.88 -5.92 16.80
CA VAL A 74 -26.16 -5.56 15.59
C VAL A 74 -27.05 -4.69 14.72
N TYR A 75 -26.53 -3.53 14.32
CA TYR A 75 -27.10 -2.65 13.31
C TYR A 75 -26.31 -2.87 12.02
N MET A 76 -26.99 -3.15 10.93
CA MET A 76 -26.34 -3.30 9.63
C MET A 76 -27.03 -2.40 8.60
N ILE A 77 -26.22 -1.60 7.91
CA ILE A 77 -26.65 -0.77 6.80
C ILE A 77 -25.94 -1.20 5.53
N ALA A 78 -26.64 -1.24 4.41
CA ALA A 78 -26.08 -1.52 3.09
C ALA A 78 -26.68 -0.58 2.05
N ASP A 79 -25.98 -0.35 0.97
CA ASP A 79 -26.52 0.36 -0.18
C ASP A 79 -27.44 -0.56 -0.98
N LEU A 80 -28.67 -0.13 -1.24
CA LEU A 80 -29.59 -0.80 -2.16
C LEU A 80 -29.70 0.02 -3.44
N TYR A 81 -29.20 -0.51 -4.53
CA TYR A 81 -29.48 0.02 -5.86
C TYR A 81 -30.72 -0.63 -6.46
N PRO A 82 -31.71 0.17 -6.92
CA PRO A 82 -32.81 -0.35 -7.71
C PRO A 82 -32.30 -1.01 -9.00
N ALA A 83 -33.09 -1.91 -9.57
CA ALA A 83 -32.74 -2.70 -10.74
C ALA A 83 -32.10 -1.86 -11.85
N GLY A 84 -30.92 -2.27 -12.26
CA GLY A 84 -30.16 -1.68 -13.37
C GLY A 84 -29.32 -0.46 -13.02
N TYR A 85 -29.36 0.06 -11.81
CA TYR A 85 -28.53 1.19 -11.37
C TYR A 85 -27.28 0.71 -10.60
N ALA A 86 -26.19 1.40 -10.79
CA ALA A 86 -24.97 1.26 -10.02
C ALA A 86 -24.08 2.50 -10.19
N LEU A 87 -23.27 2.84 -9.19
CA LEU A 87 -22.41 4.02 -9.19
C LEU A 87 -21.49 4.08 -10.42
N ASN A 88 -20.89 2.94 -10.75
CA ASN A 88 -19.93 2.82 -11.85
C ASN A 88 -20.55 2.49 -13.21
N SER A 89 -21.89 2.49 -13.30
CA SER A 89 -22.57 2.25 -14.58
C SER A 89 -22.47 3.47 -15.50
N ALA A 90 -21.79 3.33 -16.64
CA ALA A 90 -21.77 4.37 -17.66
C ALA A 90 -23.13 4.57 -18.34
N LYS A 91 -23.97 3.54 -18.33
CA LYS A 91 -25.26 3.54 -19.04
C LYS A 91 -26.41 3.98 -18.14
N TYR A 92 -26.39 3.58 -16.88
CA TYR A 92 -27.45 3.82 -15.91
C TYR A 92 -26.89 4.33 -14.57
N PRO A 93 -26.25 5.53 -14.58
CA PRO A 93 -25.76 6.13 -13.33
C PRO A 93 -26.93 6.64 -12.48
N PRO A 94 -26.78 6.70 -11.16
CA PRO A 94 -27.71 7.44 -10.29
C PRO A 94 -27.82 8.91 -10.72
N VAL A 95 -28.98 9.52 -10.45
CA VAL A 95 -29.22 10.93 -10.82
C VAL A 95 -29.71 11.73 -9.62
N PRO A 96 -29.36 13.04 -9.50
CA PRO A 96 -29.85 13.91 -8.46
C PRO A 96 -31.38 14.13 -8.62
N GLY A 97 -32.08 14.33 -7.52
CA GLY A 97 -33.51 14.59 -7.49
C GLY A 97 -34.17 14.09 -6.20
N LYS A 98 -35.49 14.21 -6.13
CA LYS A 98 -36.27 13.81 -4.95
C LYS A 98 -36.57 12.32 -4.94
N SER A 99 -36.03 11.59 -3.96
CA SER A 99 -36.39 10.20 -3.70
C SER A 99 -37.49 10.03 -2.64
N HIS A 100 -37.73 11.08 -1.85
CA HIS A 100 -38.74 11.10 -0.79
C HIS A 100 -39.57 12.38 -0.85
N ASP A 101 -40.79 12.32 -0.35
CA ASP A 101 -41.61 13.51 -0.13
C ASP A 101 -41.20 14.27 1.14
N LYS A 102 -41.93 15.35 1.47
CA LYS A 102 -41.63 16.17 2.65
C LYS A 102 -41.91 15.47 4.00
N ASP A 103 -42.67 14.40 4.00
CA ASP A 103 -43.02 13.58 5.16
C ASP A 103 -42.09 12.35 5.28
N GLY A 104 -41.12 12.19 4.37
CA GLY A 104 -40.13 11.10 4.35
C GLY A 104 -40.62 9.82 3.69
N ASN A 105 -41.74 9.83 2.98
CA ASN A 105 -42.21 8.68 2.22
C ASN A 105 -41.50 8.54 0.90
N ILE A 106 -41.19 7.31 0.46
CA ILE A 106 -40.55 7.04 -0.81
C ILE A 106 -41.49 7.48 -1.95
N LEU A 107 -40.95 8.31 -2.85
CA LEU A 107 -41.65 8.74 -4.06
C LEU A 107 -41.63 7.65 -5.12
N LEU A 108 -42.76 7.48 -5.80
CA LEU A 108 -42.97 6.46 -6.80
C LEU A 108 -43.51 7.06 -8.11
N ALA A 109 -43.10 6.47 -9.24
CA ALA A 109 -43.71 6.69 -10.54
C ALA A 109 -44.52 5.47 -10.97
N ASP A 110 -45.71 5.67 -11.55
CA ASP A 110 -46.48 4.58 -12.17
C ASP A 110 -45.76 4.17 -13.49
N ALA A 111 -45.19 2.99 -13.46
CA ALA A 111 -44.44 2.41 -14.58
C ALA A 111 -45.22 1.33 -15.32
N SER A 112 -46.48 1.10 -14.98
CA SER A 112 -47.32 0.02 -15.54
C SER A 112 -47.52 0.10 -17.06
N SER A 113 -47.34 1.28 -17.65
CA SER A 113 -47.39 1.51 -19.10
C SER A 113 -46.03 1.62 -19.82
N TRP A 114 -44.92 1.44 -19.11
CA TRP A 114 -43.59 1.64 -19.69
C TRP A 114 -43.11 0.36 -20.38
N GLU A 115 -43.04 0.39 -21.72
CA GLU A 115 -42.43 -0.66 -22.53
C GLU A 115 -40.93 -0.39 -22.70
N ASN A 116 -40.08 -1.14 -21.99
CA ASN A 116 -38.61 -1.14 -22.17
C ASN A 116 -37.87 0.20 -21.99
N CYS A 117 -38.56 1.29 -21.72
CA CYS A 117 -37.99 2.64 -21.58
C CYS A 117 -37.99 3.16 -20.13
N TRP A 118 -38.17 2.28 -19.16
CA TRP A 118 -38.23 2.61 -17.76
C TRP A 118 -37.05 3.47 -17.27
N VAL A 119 -35.84 3.27 -17.87
CA VAL A 119 -34.64 4.05 -17.53
C VAL A 119 -34.80 5.52 -17.92
N ASP A 120 -35.30 5.80 -19.11
CA ASP A 120 -35.45 7.19 -19.60
C ASP A 120 -36.62 7.88 -18.90
N ALA A 121 -37.69 7.18 -18.65
CA ALA A 121 -38.84 7.70 -17.94
C ALA A 121 -38.55 8.03 -16.47
N ARG A 122 -37.66 7.29 -15.81
CA ARG A 122 -37.21 7.58 -14.43
C ARG A 122 -36.45 8.91 -14.28
N LYS A 123 -35.93 9.49 -15.36
CA LYS A 123 -35.21 10.78 -15.33
C LYS A 123 -36.13 12.00 -15.26
N ASP A 124 -37.43 11.84 -15.52
CA ASP A 124 -38.38 12.94 -15.42
C ASP A 124 -39.05 12.95 -14.05
N GLY A 125 -38.67 13.91 -13.21
CA GLY A 125 -39.24 14.08 -11.86
C GLY A 125 -40.74 14.31 -11.81
N ASN A 126 -41.37 14.72 -12.92
CA ASN A 126 -42.83 14.93 -13.02
C ASN A 126 -43.59 13.60 -13.01
N ASN A 127 -42.97 12.47 -13.28
CA ASN A 127 -43.57 11.14 -13.24
C ASN A 127 -43.78 10.61 -11.82
N TYR A 128 -43.07 11.17 -10.83
CA TYR A 128 -43.11 10.71 -9.43
C TYR A 128 -44.28 11.37 -8.66
N THR A 129 -45.49 10.94 -8.97
CA THR A 129 -46.73 11.48 -8.43
C THR A 129 -47.38 10.58 -7.36
N TYR A 130 -46.81 9.43 -7.08
CA TYR A 130 -47.22 8.49 -6.04
C TYR A 130 -46.17 8.49 -4.93
N HIS A 131 -46.60 8.00 -3.73
CA HIS A 131 -45.69 7.79 -2.62
C HIS A 131 -46.11 6.56 -1.80
N LEU A 132 -45.13 5.98 -1.08
CA LEU A 132 -45.27 4.82 -0.24
C LEU A 132 -45.43 5.25 1.22
N GLU A 133 -46.62 5.21 1.78
CA GLU A 133 -46.93 5.60 3.16
C GLU A 133 -47.01 4.39 4.08
N LYS A 134 -46.53 4.46 5.34
CA LYS A 134 -46.70 3.41 6.33
C LYS A 134 -48.17 3.20 6.65
N ASN A 135 -48.60 1.92 6.74
CA ASN A 135 -49.97 1.55 7.02
C ASN A 135 -50.16 1.33 8.53
N ASP A 136 -50.81 2.24 9.21
CA ASP A 136 -51.08 2.14 10.65
C ASP A 136 -51.96 0.93 11.07
N LYS A 137 -52.59 0.27 10.11
CA LYS A 137 -53.55 -0.84 10.37
C LYS A 137 -52.91 -2.20 10.58
N LYS A 138 -51.59 -2.29 10.74
CA LYS A 138 -50.80 -3.46 11.15
C LYS A 138 -51.31 -4.82 10.64
N LYS A 139 -51.30 -5.05 9.31
CA LYS A 139 -51.31 -6.38 8.73
C LYS A 139 -49.90 -6.68 8.19
N SER A 140 -49.39 -7.86 8.46
CA SER A 140 -48.03 -8.26 8.05
C SER A 140 -47.82 -8.24 6.53
N ASP A 141 -48.90 -8.43 5.77
CA ASP A 141 -48.91 -8.44 4.28
C ASP A 141 -49.20 -7.06 3.66
N SER A 142 -49.38 -6.04 4.45
CA SER A 142 -49.76 -4.68 4.04
C SER A 142 -49.18 -3.65 4.98
N ALA A 143 -47.85 -3.64 5.09
CA ALA A 143 -47.11 -2.71 5.95
C ALA A 143 -47.09 -1.29 5.37
N TYR A 144 -47.27 -1.17 4.07
CA TYR A 144 -47.33 0.11 3.35
C TYR A 144 -48.53 0.19 2.44
N VAL A 145 -48.94 1.42 2.12
CA VAL A 145 -49.97 1.78 1.13
C VAL A 145 -49.39 2.72 0.11
N ILE A 146 -49.61 2.40 -1.15
CA ILE A 146 -49.28 3.32 -2.27
C ILE A 146 -50.43 4.34 -2.35
N LYS A 147 -50.10 5.61 -2.33
CA LYS A 147 -51.05 6.72 -2.48
C LYS A 147 -50.71 7.58 -3.69
N ASP A 148 -51.74 8.11 -4.35
CA ASP A 148 -51.59 9.07 -5.44
C ASP A 148 -51.38 10.50 -4.89
N ALA A 149 -51.23 11.45 -5.80
CA ALA A 149 -50.98 12.87 -5.48
C ALA A 149 -52.09 13.53 -4.65
N ASP A 150 -53.29 12.99 -4.70
CA ASP A 150 -54.45 13.46 -3.91
C ASP A 150 -54.55 12.75 -2.54
N GLY A 151 -53.58 11.86 -2.21
CA GLY A 151 -53.52 11.08 -0.99
C GLY A 151 -54.48 9.91 -0.94
N LYS A 152 -55.08 9.53 -2.07
CA LYS A 152 -55.98 8.39 -2.18
C LYS A 152 -55.17 7.11 -2.38
N ALA A 153 -55.54 6.06 -1.62
CA ALA A 153 -54.92 4.73 -1.79
C ALA A 153 -55.17 4.17 -3.20
N VAL A 154 -54.15 3.59 -3.79
CA VAL A 154 -54.22 2.84 -5.05
C VAL A 154 -54.74 1.45 -4.78
N ASP A 155 -55.89 1.10 -5.40
CA ASP A 155 -56.54 -0.19 -5.20
C ASP A 155 -55.82 -1.33 -5.92
N GLY A 156 -55.90 -2.53 -5.35
CA GLY A 156 -55.45 -3.77 -6.01
C GLY A 156 -53.98 -4.17 -5.75
N TYR A 157 -53.26 -3.41 -4.98
CA TYR A 157 -51.91 -3.73 -4.55
C TYR A 157 -51.78 -3.79 -3.02
N THR A 158 -50.90 -4.67 -2.57
CA THR A 158 -50.41 -4.71 -1.17
C THR A 158 -48.88 -4.63 -1.20
N VAL A 159 -48.28 -3.90 -0.23
CA VAL A 159 -46.84 -3.83 -0.07
C VAL A 159 -46.48 -4.24 1.35
N ASP A 160 -45.69 -5.31 1.49
CA ASP A 160 -45.30 -5.85 2.78
C ASP A 160 -44.13 -5.04 3.41
N ALA A 161 -43.66 -5.46 4.58
CA ALA A 161 -42.63 -4.79 5.32
C ALA A 161 -41.22 -4.92 4.67
N TYR A 162 -41.06 -5.82 3.72
CA TYR A 162 -39.82 -6.03 2.93
C TYR A 162 -39.90 -5.39 1.54
N PHE A 163 -40.89 -4.52 1.32
CA PHE A 163 -41.19 -3.85 0.06
C PHE A 163 -41.63 -4.79 -1.08
N ASN A 164 -42.05 -6.03 -0.77
CA ASN A 164 -42.65 -6.89 -1.79
C ASN A 164 -44.04 -6.36 -2.14
N ILE A 165 -44.28 -6.18 -3.43
CA ILE A 165 -45.54 -5.70 -4.01
C ILE A 165 -46.31 -6.85 -4.66
N LYS A 166 -47.58 -7.05 -4.25
CA LYS A 166 -48.45 -8.09 -4.79
C LYS A 166 -49.81 -7.51 -5.17
N GLY A 167 -50.41 -8.04 -6.24
CA GLY A 167 -51.71 -7.66 -6.71
C GLY A 167 -51.76 -7.32 -8.19
N ASN A 168 -52.93 -7.30 -8.79
CA ASN A 168 -53.12 -7.04 -10.22
C ASN A 168 -52.25 -7.88 -11.17
N GLY A 169 -51.92 -9.12 -10.76
CA GLY A 169 -51.08 -10.04 -11.55
C GLY A 169 -49.57 -9.89 -11.29
N VAL A 170 -49.17 -9.04 -10.34
CA VAL A 170 -47.76 -8.80 -9.97
C VAL A 170 -47.44 -9.49 -8.64
N ASP A 171 -46.26 -10.07 -8.54
CA ASP A 171 -45.63 -10.57 -7.33
C ASP A 171 -44.09 -10.36 -7.48
N THR A 172 -43.60 -9.24 -6.95
CA THR A 172 -42.18 -8.84 -7.11
C THR A 172 -41.76 -7.93 -5.95
N ASN A 173 -40.59 -7.38 -5.96
CA ASN A 173 -40.16 -6.33 -5.02
C ASN A 173 -40.27 -4.94 -5.66
N LEU A 174 -40.50 -3.92 -4.83
CA LEU A 174 -40.67 -2.53 -5.30
C LEU A 174 -39.39 -1.98 -6.02
N PHE A 175 -38.21 -2.50 -5.65
CA PHE A 175 -36.94 -2.09 -6.23
C PHE A 175 -36.54 -2.87 -7.49
N GLU A 176 -37.30 -3.90 -7.86
CA GLU A 176 -37.09 -4.71 -9.07
C GLU A 176 -37.62 -4.06 -10.33
N ALA A 177 -37.11 -4.48 -11.49
CA ALA A 177 -37.51 -3.93 -12.79
C ALA A 177 -38.96 -4.21 -13.15
N GLU A 178 -39.50 -5.34 -12.70
CA GLU A 178 -40.87 -5.77 -12.94
C GLU A 178 -41.92 -5.05 -12.07
N SER A 179 -41.47 -4.24 -11.12
CA SER A 179 -42.37 -3.45 -10.28
C SER A 179 -43.19 -2.47 -11.12
N PRO A 180 -44.55 -2.44 -10.97
CA PRO A 180 -45.40 -1.48 -11.67
C PRO A 180 -45.22 -0.05 -11.16
N PHE A 181 -44.59 0.12 -9.99
CA PHE A 181 -44.21 1.42 -9.44
C PHE A 181 -42.67 1.46 -9.29
N GLN A 182 -42.06 2.48 -9.85
CA GLN A 182 -40.62 2.62 -9.85
C GLN A 182 -40.16 3.71 -8.88
N VAL A 183 -39.15 3.43 -8.08
CA VAL A 183 -38.49 4.38 -7.18
C VAL A 183 -37.55 5.33 -7.95
N TRP A 184 -37.16 6.45 -7.32
CA TRP A 184 -36.17 7.35 -7.93
C TRP A 184 -34.85 6.62 -8.20
N PRO A 185 -34.18 6.87 -9.33
CA PRO A 185 -32.92 6.20 -9.70
C PRO A 185 -31.72 6.72 -8.90
N THR A 186 -31.58 6.28 -7.69
CA THR A 186 -30.48 6.53 -6.73
C THR A 186 -30.28 5.28 -5.89
N ASP A 187 -29.24 5.27 -5.06
CA ASP A 187 -29.12 4.30 -3.97
C ASP A 187 -30.09 4.61 -2.83
N TYR A 188 -30.39 3.58 -2.05
CA TYR A 188 -31.17 3.67 -0.81
C TYR A 188 -30.40 3.01 0.32
N LEU A 189 -30.18 3.74 1.40
CA LEU A 189 -29.53 3.19 2.59
C LEU A 189 -30.49 2.26 3.32
N TYR A 190 -30.21 0.96 3.28
CA TYR A 190 -31.09 -0.11 3.76
C TYR A 190 -30.58 -0.65 5.10
N LEU A 191 -31.30 -0.31 6.18
CA LEU A 191 -30.94 -0.65 7.55
C LEU A 191 -31.74 -1.85 8.05
N THR A 192 -31.05 -2.86 8.58
CA THR A 192 -31.61 -3.99 9.31
C THR A 192 -30.90 -4.16 10.66
N THR A 193 -31.57 -4.82 11.63
CA THR A 193 -30.98 -5.07 12.94
C THR A 193 -31.14 -6.54 13.34
N SER A 194 -30.24 -7.03 14.19
CA SER A 194 -30.31 -8.35 14.78
C SER A 194 -30.20 -8.27 16.30
N GLU A 195 -31.08 -8.96 17.01
CA GLU A 195 -31.11 -9.07 18.48
C GLU A 195 -30.53 -10.40 18.97
N ASP A 196 -30.14 -11.30 18.07
CA ASP A 196 -29.75 -12.68 18.35
C ASP A 196 -28.36 -13.03 17.73
N GLY A 197 -27.49 -12.03 17.65
CA GLY A 197 -26.12 -12.20 17.18
C GLY A 197 -26.01 -12.53 15.69
N GLY A 198 -26.90 -11.99 14.87
CA GLY A 198 -26.87 -12.19 13.42
C GLY A 198 -27.57 -13.45 12.91
N ALA A 199 -28.28 -14.18 13.78
CA ALA A 199 -29.03 -15.36 13.36
C ALA A 199 -30.32 -15.01 12.61
N THR A 200 -31.03 -13.97 13.05
CA THR A 200 -32.18 -13.40 12.36
C THR A 200 -32.08 -11.88 12.26
N TRP A 201 -32.77 -11.32 11.26
CA TRP A 201 -32.71 -9.89 10.95
C TRP A 201 -34.13 -9.27 10.96
N SER A 202 -34.19 -8.02 11.40
CA SER A 202 -35.45 -7.28 11.43
C SER A 202 -35.97 -6.97 10.03
N VAL A 203 -37.23 -6.58 9.94
CA VAL A 203 -37.74 -5.88 8.75
C VAL A 203 -36.89 -4.62 8.52
N PRO A 204 -36.64 -4.27 7.25
CA PRO A 204 -35.75 -3.15 6.92
C PRO A 204 -36.38 -1.78 7.16
N THR A 205 -35.50 -0.79 7.29
CA THR A 205 -35.86 0.62 7.27
C THR A 205 -34.99 1.35 6.25
N ILE A 206 -35.59 2.18 5.41
CA ILE A 206 -34.82 3.05 4.51
C ILE A 206 -34.41 4.30 5.29
N VAL A 207 -33.12 4.57 5.32
CA VAL A 207 -32.53 5.76 5.97
C VAL A 207 -32.52 6.91 4.95
N ASN A 208 -33.29 7.95 5.22
CA ASN A 208 -33.42 9.12 4.35
C ASN A 208 -32.45 10.22 4.80
N ALA A 209 -31.18 10.15 4.36
CA ALA A 209 -30.14 11.15 4.67
C ALA A 209 -29.53 11.80 3.42
N ARG A 210 -29.88 11.36 2.22
CA ARG A 210 -29.40 11.92 0.94
C ARG A 210 -30.05 13.28 0.65
N ARG A 211 -29.26 14.21 0.12
CA ARG A 211 -29.75 15.52 -0.38
C ARG A 211 -30.24 15.38 -1.83
N GLU A 212 -31.23 16.18 -2.20
CA GLU A 212 -31.80 16.18 -3.57
C GLU A 212 -30.79 16.59 -4.65
N THR A 213 -29.73 17.32 -4.27
CA THR A 213 -28.64 17.73 -5.19
C THR A 213 -27.61 16.65 -5.45
N GLU A 214 -27.64 15.56 -4.70
CA GLU A 214 -26.69 14.46 -4.79
C GLU A 214 -27.22 13.36 -5.70
N GLN A 215 -26.33 12.72 -6.44
CA GLN A 215 -26.67 11.53 -7.22
C GLN A 215 -26.86 10.32 -6.28
N SER A 216 -25.97 10.17 -5.28
CA SER A 216 -26.00 9.09 -4.29
C SER A 216 -25.50 9.56 -2.93
N LEU A 217 -25.89 8.85 -1.89
CA LEU A 217 -25.26 8.87 -0.58
C LEU A 217 -24.98 7.41 -0.18
N LEU A 218 -23.71 7.00 -0.31
CA LEU A 218 -23.29 5.61 -0.17
C LEU A 218 -22.70 5.37 1.20
N VAL A 219 -22.93 4.20 1.79
CA VAL A 219 -22.31 3.83 3.05
C VAL A 219 -20.81 3.55 2.87
N GLY A 220 -19.99 3.87 3.88
CA GLY A 220 -18.63 3.41 3.97
C GLY A 220 -18.59 1.96 4.46
N PRO A 221 -18.18 0.97 3.60
CA PRO A 221 -18.26 -0.43 3.98
C PRO A 221 -17.37 -0.79 5.17
N GLY A 222 -17.74 -1.81 5.93
CA GLY A 222 -16.98 -2.39 7.03
C GLY A 222 -17.64 -2.15 8.39
N ARG A 223 -17.36 -1.03 9.05
CA ARG A 223 -17.94 -0.80 10.36
C ARG A 223 -18.36 0.64 10.63
N GLY A 224 -19.51 0.76 11.32
CA GLY A 224 -19.86 1.90 12.12
C GLY A 224 -19.53 1.67 13.59
N MET A 225 -20.12 2.45 14.46
CA MET A 225 -19.97 2.30 15.91
C MET A 225 -21.18 2.83 16.68
N VAL A 226 -21.32 2.38 17.90
CA VAL A 226 -22.13 3.06 18.93
C VAL A 226 -21.16 3.79 19.86
N THR A 227 -21.36 5.10 20.02
CA THR A 227 -20.47 5.93 20.83
C THR A 227 -20.70 5.70 22.32
N SER A 228 -19.79 6.23 23.14
CA SER A 228 -19.93 6.26 24.60
C SER A 228 -21.19 7.00 25.09
N THR A 229 -21.81 7.84 24.27
CA THR A 229 -23.07 8.54 24.51
C THR A 229 -24.31 7.78 24.06
N GLY A 230 -24.14 6.63 23.39
CA GLY A 230 -25.23 5.83 22.82
C GLY A 230 -25.65 6.23 21.40
N ARG A 231 -25.01 7.24 20.78
CA ARG A 231 -25.23 7.61 19.37
C ARG A 231 -24.72 6.50 18.45
N ILE A 232 -25.56 6.05 17.53
CA ILE A 232 -25.16 5.12 16.45
C ILE A 232 -24.61 5.94 15.30
N ILE A 233 -23.43 5.63 14.81
CA ILE A 233 -22.78 6.34 13.71
C ILE A 233 -22.35 5.35 12.63
N PHE A 234 -22.65 5.69 11.37
CA PHE A 234 -22.02 5.13 10.19
C PHE A 234 -21.34 6.24 9.39
N THR A 235 -20.24 5.92 8.76
CA THR A 235 -19.69 6.78 7.72
C THR A 235 -20.40 6.51 6.40
N ALA A 236 -20.60 7.56 5.64
CA ALA A 236 -21.12 7.52 4.28
C ALA A 236 -20.31 8.47 3.40
N TYR A 237 -20.50 8.46 2.10
CA TYR A 237 -19.96 9.47 1.22
C TYR A 237 -20.98 9.92 0.20
N GLU A 238 -21.11 11.24 0.06
CA GLU A 238 -21.93 11.86 -0.98
C GLU A 238 -21.23 11.74 -2.34
N TYR A 239 -22.02 11.46 -3.37
CA TYR A 239 -21.52 11.41 -4.74
C TYR A 239 -22.26 12.43 -5.59
N THR A 240 -21.50 13.33 -6.23
CA THR A 240 -22.04 14.36 -7.11
C THR A 240 -21.05 14.69 -8.21
N ASN A 241 -21.37 14.36 -9.47
CA ASN A 241 -20.56 14.66 -10.64
C ASN A 241 -19.07 14.21 -10.56
N GLY A 242 -18.81 13.09 -9.86
CA GLY A 242 -17.47 12.56 -9.67
C GLY A 242 -16.84 12.89 -8.32
N ASP A 243 -17.35 13.89 -7.60
CA ASP A 243 -16.90 14.22 -6.25
C ASP A 243 -17.45 13.21 -5.23
N LYS A 244 -16.57 12.75 -4.33
CA LYS A 244 -16.85 11.79 -3.27
C LYS A 244 -16.39 12.36 -1.94
N ASN A 245 -17.29 12.89 -1.12
CA ASN A 245 -16.96 13.51 0.15
C ASN A 245 -17.53 12.71 1.31
N SER A 246 -16.68 12.27 2.23
CA SER A 246 -17.10 11.49 3.39
C SER A 246 -17.93 12.33 4.34
N VAL A 247 -18.90 11.69 4.98
CA VAL A 247 -19.82 12.29 5.95
C VAL A 247 -20.18 11.26 7.02
N ALA A 248 -20.53 11.69 8.23
CA ALA A 248 -21.18 10.83 9.22
C ALA A 248 -22.71 10.94 9.10
N ILE A 249 -23.38 9.79 9.16
CA ILE A 249 -24.82 9.71 9.43
C ILE A 249 -25.00 9.08 10.80
N TYR A 250 -25.91 9.61 11.61
CA TYR A 250 -26.07 9.17 12.98
C TYR A 250 -27.51 9.19 13.46
N SER A 251 -27.76 8.38 14.48
CA SER A 251 -29.06 8.26 15.17
C SER A 251 -28.85 8.36 16.68
N ASP A 252 -29.70 9.15 17.34
CA ASP A 252 -29.73 9.33 18.78
C ASP A 252 -30.95 8.63 19.43
N ASP A 253 -31.71 7.85 18.65
CA ASP A 253 -32.97 7.21 19.06
C ASP A 253 -33.06 5.72 18.65
N GLU A 254 -31.93 5.01 18.75
CA GLU A 254 -31.79 3.59 18.44
C GLU A 254 -32.12 3.22 16.98
N GLY A 255 -31.75 4.11 16.03
CA GLY A 255 -31.92 3.88 14.59
C GLY A 255 -33.29 4.23 14.02
N LYS A 256 -34.20 4.85 14.81
CA LYS A 256 -35.54 5.25 14.34
C LYS A 256 -35.49 6.47 13.42
N THR A 257 -34.69 7.46 13.76
CA THR A 257 -34.45 8.65 12.92
C THR A 257 -32.96 8.87 12.73
N TRP A 258 -32.59 9.45 11.58
CA TRP A 258 -31.22 9.64 11.20
C TRP A 258 -30.96 11.08 10.81
N THR A 259 -29.80 11.55 11.23
CA THR A 259 -29.30 12.89 10.93
C THR A 259 -27.95 12.78 10.21
N ARG A 260 -27.64 13.78 9.42
CA ARG A 260 -26.40 13.86 8.68
C ARG A 260 -25.52 14.99 9.21
N GLY A 261 -24.25 14.71 9.48
CA GLY A 261 -23.25 15.68 9.83
C GLY A 261 -22.71 16.49 8.63
N GLN A 262 -21.73 17.31 8.89
CA GLN A 262 -20.99 18.06 7.86
C GLN A 262 -20.11 17.11 7.03
N SER A 263 -20.07 17.31 5.71
CA SER A 263 -19.13 16.61 4.84
C SER A 263 -17.70 17.10 5.08
N VAL A 264 -16.73 16.18 5.07
CA VAL A 264 -15.30 16.53 5.11
C VAL A 264 -14.81 16.94 3.72
N SER A 265 -13.54 17.29 3.57
CA SER A 265 -12.99 17.83 2.32
C SER A 265 -13.18 16.89 1.12
N SER A 266 -13.14 17.46 -0.08
CA SER A 266 -13.36 16.78 -1.36
C SER A 266 -12.50 15.55 -1.57
N GLN A 267 -13.04 14.55 -2.30
CA GLN A 267 -12.36 13.31 -2.69
C GLN A 267 -11.93 12.41 -1.53
N SER A 268 -12.63 12.44 -0.38
CA SER A 268 -12.33 11.56 0.76
C SER A 268 -12.89 10.13 0.58
N SER A 269 -14.07 9.97 -0.08
CA SER A 269 -14.69 8.68 -0.40
C SER A 269 -15.07 7.84 0.83
N GLU A 270 -14.93 6.51 0.77
CA GLU A 270 -15.17 5.61 1.90
C GLU A 270 -14.36 6.00 3.13
N ALA A 271 -14.91 5.78 4.30
CA ALA A 271 -14.28 6.14 5.55
C ALA A 271 -14.66 5.18 6.67
N VAL A 272 -13.94 5.23 7.78
CA VAL A 272 -14.27 4.56 9.03
C VAL A 272 -14.15 5.53 10.18
N VAL A 273 -14.96 5.35 11.23
CA VAL A 273 -14.95 6.19 12.41
C VAL A 273 -14.69 5.37 13.68
N THR A 274 -13.92 5.92 14.61
CA THR A 274 -13.74 5.38 15.95
C THR A 274 -13.67 6.49 16.99
N GLU A 275 -14.05 6.19 18.24
CA GLU A 275 -14.02 7.14 19.35
C GLU A 275 -12.76 6.92 20.21
N ALA A 276 -12.02 7.98 20.50
CA ALA A 276 -10.89 7.94 21.41
C ALA A 276 -10.81 9.23 22.25
N ASN A 277 -10.67 9.11 23.56
CA ASN A 277 -10.58 10.23 24.51
C ASN A 277 -11.74 11.25 24.36
N GLY A 278 -12.98 10.76 24.12
CA GLY A 278 -14.18 11.59 23.97
C GLY A 278 -14.27 12.38 22.67
N LYS A 279 -13.46 12.03 21.66
CA LYS A 279 -13.50 12.60 20.32
C LYS A 279 -13.65 11.47 19.29
N LEU A 280 -14.26 11.78 18.15
CA LEU A 280 -14.26 10.89 17.00
C LEU A 280 -13.05 11.14 16.11
N TYR A 281 -12.55 10.06 15.52
CA TYR A 281 -11.52 10.06 14.48
C TYR A 281 -12.11 9.38 13.24
N MET A 282 -12.20 10.11 12.13
CA MET A 282 -12.63 9.58 10.82
C MET A 282 -11.42 9.42 9.92
N PHE A 283 -11.13 8.21 9.47
CA PHE A 283 -10.06 7.89 8.52
C PHE A 283 -10.67 7.70 7.14
N THR A 284 -10.06 8.27 6.10
CA THR A 284 -10.62 8.30 4.76
C THR A 284 -9.77 7.53 3.74
N ARG A 285 -10.44 6.90 2.77
CA ARG A 285 -9.83 6.07 1.72
C ARG A 285 -8.75 6.80 0.91
N HIS A 286 -8.92 8.10 0.66
CA HIS A 286 -7.94 8.89 -0.09
C HIS A 286 -6.91 9.60 0.81
N GLY A 287 -6.75 9.08 2.01
CA GLY A 287 -5.70 9.49 2.95
C GLY A 287 -6.12 10.57 3.92
N GLY A 288 -5.41 10.59 5.06
CA GLY A 288 -5.65 11.52 6.15
C GLY A 288 -6.77 11.10 7.09
N TYR A 289 -6.88 11.85 8.18
CA TYR A 289 -7.96 11.69 9.14
C TYR A 289 -8.49 13.05 9.60
N TYR A 290 -9.69 13.01 10.17
CA TYR A 290 -10.41 14.18 10.70
C TYR A 290 -10.86 13.87 12.11
N THR A 291 -10.98 14.88 12.97
CA THR A 291 -11.48 14.72 14.34
C THR A 291 -12.77 15.53 14.55
N SER A 292 -13.67 14.99 15.37
CA SER A 292 -14.90 15.66 15.77
C SER A 292 -15.02 15.69 17.30
N GLU A 293 -15.40 16.84 17.85
CA GLU A 293 -15.66 17.05 19.29
C GLU A 293 -17.15 17.02 19.64
N ASP A 294 -18.01 16.98 18.62
CA ASP A 294 -19.47 16.99 18.71
C ASP A 294 -20.09 15.70 18.17
N PHE A 295 -19.34 14.60 18.22
CA PHE A 295 -19.77 13.26 17.82
C PHE A 295 -20.32 13.18 16.39
N GLY A 296 -19.60 13.80 15.43
CA GLY A 296 -19.84 13.65 14.00
C GLY A 296 -20.67 14.74 13.34
N GLU A 297 -21.07 15.79 14.09
CA GLU A 297 -21.81 16.92 13.52
C GLU A 297 -20.89 17.82 12.68
N THR A 298 -19.71 18.13 13.21
CA THR A 298 -18.65 18.91 12.50
C THR A 298 -17.29 18.24 12.61
N TRP A 299 -16.38 18.58 11.67
CA TRP A 299 -15.06 17.96 11.55
C TRP A 299 -13.94 18.99 11.47
N SER A 300 -12.79 18.64 12.05
CA SER A 300 -11.56 19.43 11.93
C SER A 300 -11.07 19.50 10.48
N PRO A 301 -10.13 20.38 10.14
CA PRO A 301 -9.34 20.26 8.92
C PRO A 301 -8.63 18.89 8.84
N LYS A 302 -8.36 18.43 7.60
CA LYS A 302 -7.63 17.20 7.32
C LYS A 302 -6.28 17.18 8.04
N GLN A 303 -5.96 16.04 8.65
CA GLN A 303 -4.67 15.74 9.25
C GLN A 303 -4.02 14.57 8.49
N GLU A 304 -2.70 14.65 8.32
CA GLU A 304 -1.93 13.63 7.60
C GLU A 304 -1.70 12.41 8.47
N MET A 305 -1.71 11.23 7.85
CA MET A 305 -1.49 9.96 8.57
C MET A 305 -0.06 9.79 9.07
N GLY A 306 0.94 10.25 8.33
CA GLY A 306 2.35 10.04 8.68
C GLY A 306 2.85 8.61 8.55
N ILE A 307 2.08 7.70 7.93
CA ILE A 307 2.43 6.31 7.60
C ILE A 307 2.11 6.02 6.15
N ASN A 308 2.85 5.07 5.56
CA ASN A 308 2.62 4.61 4.21
C ASN A 308 1.61 3.45 4.20
N TYR A 309 0.57 3.57 3.39
CA TYR A 309 -0.43 2.55 3.13
C TYR A 309 -1.08 2.80 1.76
N ARG A 310 -1.84 1.81 1.27
CA ARG A 310 -2.51 1.93 -0.02
C ARG A 310 -3.65 2.96 0.05
N LEU A 311 -3.50 4.08 -0.63
CA LEU A 311 -4.63 4.94 -0.98
C LEU A 311 -5.52 4.21 -2.00
N TYR A 312 -6.78 4.60 -2.14
CA TYR A 312 -7.75 3.95 -3.05
C TYR A 312 -8.12 2.51 -2.70
N CYS A 313 -7.95 2.11 -1.42
CA CYS A 313 -8.51 0.91 -0.82
C CYS A 313 -9.32 1.29 0.41
N GLN A 314 -10.40 0.56 0.70
CA GLN A 314 -11.11 0.67 1.97
C GLN A 314 -10.13 0.32 3.12
N LEU A 315 -10.39 0.83 4.27
CA LEU A 315 -9.54 0.75 5.46
C LEU A 315 -10.40 0.57 6.72
N THR A 316 -9.79 0.14 7.80
CA THR A 316 -10.51 -0.05 9.07
C THR A 316 -9.74 0.54 10.24
N ALA A 317 -10.45 1.05 11.23
CA ALA A 317 -9.88 1.55 12.48
C ALA A 317 -10.78 1.25 13.67
N ILE A 318 -10.20 0.93 14.80
CA ILE A 318 -10.90 0.69 16.06
C ILE A 318 -10.05 1.13 17.25
N THR A 319 -10.66 1.71 18.26
CA THR A 319 -9.96 2.03 19.51
C THR A 319 -9.82 0.77 20.35
N TYR A 320 -8.60 0.49 20.81
CA TYR A 320 -8.33 -0.63 21.69
C TYR A 320 -8.77 -0.28 23.12
N PRO A 321 -9.46 -1.18 23.84
CA PRO A 321 -10.10 -0.85 25.12
C PRO A 321 -9.12 -0.62 26.29
N LYS A 322 -7.88 -1.12 26.20
CA LYS A 322 -6.83 -0.90 27.21
C LYS A 322 -5.81 0.10 26.71
N LYS A 323 -5.10 0.75 27.63
CA LYS A 323 -3.99 1.64 27.29
C LYS A 323 -2.81 0.84 26.72
N ILE A 324 -2.11 1.44 25.76
CA ILE A 324 -0.82 0.96 25.27
C ILE A 324 0.19 2.05 25.55
N ASP A 325 1.25 1.73 26.27
CA ASP A 325 2.24 2.71 26.81
C ASP A 325 1.57 3.87 27.56
N GLY A 326 0.51 3.59 28.31
CA GLY A 326 -0.23 4.59 29.06
C GLY A 326 -1.11 5.52 28.24
N LYS A 327 -1.18 5.38 26.93
CA LYS A 327 -1.98 6.20 26.01
C LYS A 327 -3.17 5.40 25.46
N THR A 328 -4.24 6.09 25.09
CA THR A 328 -5.32 5.50 24.30
C THR A 328 -4.76 5.15 22.91
N ALA A 329 -5.07 3.96 22.42
CA ALA A 329 -4.53 3.45 21.18
C ALA A 329 -5.65 3.23 20.14
N ILE A 330 -5.41 3.65 18.91
CA ILE A 330 -6.23 3.32 17.75
C ILE A 330 -5.46 2.31 16.92
N LEU A 331 -6.09 1.15 16.67
CA LEU A 331 -5.61 0.17 15.70
C LEU A 331 -6.16 0.55 14.32
N PHE A 332 -5.30 0.61 13.32
CA PHE A 332 -5.63 0.93 11.95
C PHE A 332 -5.08 -0.16 11.04
N ALA A 333 -5.91 -0.76 10.18
CA ALA A 333 -5.46 -1.77 9.25
C ALA A 333 -5.75 -1.38 7.80
N ALA A 334 -4.76 -1.62 6.94
CA ALA A 334 -4.81 -1.33 5.52
C ALA A 334 -3.71 -2.11 4.77
N PRO A 335 -3.81 -2.26 3.42
CA PRO A 335 -2.68 -2.72 2.61
C PRO A 335 -1.50 -1.77 2.76
N SER A 336 -0.29 -2.27 2.95
CA SER A 336 0.92 -1.44 3.05
C SER A 336 1.70 -1.32 1.74
N SER A 337 1.37 -2.13 0.72
CA SER A 337 1.84 -1.93 -0.65
C SER A 337 1.20 -0.67 -1.23
N VAL A 338 2.00 0.22 -1.80
CA VAL A 338 1.49 1.45 -2.45
C VAL A 338 1.04 1.19 -3.89
N SER A 339 1.49 0.09 -4.50
CA SER A 339 1.20 -0.27 -5.89
C SER A 339 -0.09 -1.08 -6.06
N ASP A 340 -0.44 -1.92 -5.09
CA ASP A 340 -1.54 -2.87 -5.18
C ASP A 340 -2.21 -3.13 -3.82
N ARG A 341 -3.23 -3.98 -3.79
CA ARG A 341 -3.94 -4.42 -2.59
C ARG A 341 -3.26 -5.67 -2.03
N SER A 342 -2.09 -5.48 -1.39
CA SER A 342 -1.31 -6.56 -0.79
C SER A 342 -0.56 -6.09 0.47
N ALA A 343 0.10 -7.02 1.14
CA ALA A 343 0.93 -6.75 2.31
C ALA A 343 0.17 -6.06 3.45
N GLY A 344 -0.88 -6.72 3.95
CA GLY A 344 -1.70 -6.22 5.05
C GLY A 344 -0.91 -5.89 6.30
N LYS A 345 -1.18 -4.72 6.90
CA LYS A 345 -0.60 -4.30 8.17
C LYS A 345 -1.63 -3.77 9.13
N ILE A 346 -1.42 -4.03 10.41
CA ILE A 346 -2.09 -3.35 11.52
C ILE A 346 -1.10 -2.36 12.11
N PHE A 347 -1.46 -1.08 12.13
CA PHE A 347 -0.69 0.01 12.75
C PHE A 347 -1.33 0.39 14.07
N VAL A 348 -0.52 0.75 15.06
CA VAL A 348 -0.98 1.22 16.38
C VAL A 348 -0.64 2.69 16.54
N GLY A 349 -1.65 3.53 16.52
CA GLY A 349 -1.57 4.98 16.72
C GLY A 349 -1.89 5.35 18.17
N LEU A 350 -0.91 5.87 18.90
CA LEU A 350 -1.08 6.37 20.27
C LEU A 350 -1.59 7.80 20.23
N VAL A 351 -2.77 8.03 20.81
CA VAL A 351 -3.39 9.36 20.89
C VAL A 351 -2.58 10.24 21.84
N GLN A 352 -2.00 11.32 21.32
CA GLN A 352 -1.23 12.30 22.06
C GLN A 352 -2.13 13.31 22.78
N ASP A 353 -1.58 14.12 23.67
CA ASP A 353 -2.32 15.08 24.47
C ASP A 353 -2.92 16.23 23.61
N ASP A 354 -2.34 16.50 22.43
CA ASP A 354 -2.87 17.42 21.42
C ASP A 354 -3.91 16.77 20.47
N GLY A 355 -4.23 15.49 20.70
CA GLY A 355 -5.18 14.73 19.90
C GLY A 355 -4.60 14.14 18.61
N LYS A 356 -3.32 14.36 18.30
CA LYS A 356 -2.66 13.74 17.15
C LYS A 356 -2.29 12.30 17.41
N LEU A 357 -2.06 11.55 16.33
CA LEU A 357 -1.68 10.16 16.37
C LEU A 357 -0.17 10.00 16.22
N ASN A 358 0.45 9.28 17.16
CA ASN A 358 1.82 8.78 17.02
C ASN A 358 1.79 7.29 16.67
N TRP A 359 2.08 6.95 15.41
CA TRP A 359 2.12 5.57 14.92
C TRP A 359 3.39 4.88 15.39
N LYS A 360 3.34 4.23 16.55
CA LYS A 360 4.52 3.69 17.24
C LYS A 360 4.79 2.24 16.89
N TYR A 361 3.76 1.41 16.73
CA TYR A 361 3.89 -0.01 16.46
C TYR A 361 3.19 -0.38 15.17
N ASN A 362 3.63 -1.47 14.55
CA ASN A 362 2.94 -2.08 13.43
C ASN A 362 3.21 -3.59 13.37
N TYR A 363 2.25 -4.32 12.82
CA TYR A 363 2.29 -5.77 12.64
C TYR A 363 2.01 -6.12 11.20
N SER A 364 2.78 -7.05 10.61
CA SER A 364 2.53 -7.56 9.25
C SER A 364 1.59 -8.75 9.34
N VAL A 365 0.42 -8.65 8.72
CA VAL A 365 -0.62 -9.69 8.76
C VAL A 365 -0.23 -10.89 7.90
N ASN A 366 0.05 -10.69 6.62
CA ASN A 366 0.19 -11.76 5.63
C ASN A 366 1.38 -11.59 4.68
N GLY A 367 2.45 -10.92 5.14
CA GLY A 367 3.67 -10.75 4.34
C GLY A 367 3.42 -9.88 3.09
N SER A 368 3.58 -10.46 1.90
CA SER A 368 3.35 -9.80 0.60
C SER A 368 2.06 -10.26 -0.09
N ASP A 369 1.27 -11.11 0.55
CA ASP A 369 0.08 -11.72 -0.05
C ASP A 369 -1.05 -10.71 -0.28
N PRO A 370 -2.06 -11.02 -1.11
CA PRO A 370 -3.20 -10.16 -1.36
C PRO A 370 -3.90 -9.75 -0.06
N TYR A 371 -4.21 -8.46 0.04
CA TYR A 371 -4.93 -7.87 1.16
C TYR A 371 -5.75 -6.68 0.64
N GLY A 372 -7.05 -6.85 0.55
CA GLY A 372 -7.98 -5.84 0.07
C GLY A 372 -8.73 -5.11 1.18
N TYR A 373 -10.05 -5.07 1.08
CA TYR A 373 -10.92 -4.50 2.09
C TYR A 373 -10.81 -5.28 3.40
N SER A 374 -10.93 -4.58 4.52
CA SER A 374 -10.71 -5.19 5.83
C SER A 374 -11.58 -4.56 6.92
N CYS A 375 -11.82 -5.32 7.99
CA CYS A 375 -12.57 -4.83 9.14
C CYS A 375 -11.99 -5.42 10.44
N LEU A 376 -11.61 -4.54 11.37
CA LEU A 376 -11.12 -4.89 12.71
C LEU A 376 -12.27 -5.00 13.71
N THR A 377 -12.15 -5.90 14.66
CA THR A 377 -12.93 -5.93 15.89
C THR A 377 -12.04 -6.24 17.10
N VAL A 378 -12.54 -6.02 18.32
CA VAL A 378 -11.86 -6.47 19.53
C VAL A 378 -12.84 -7.33 20.31
N LEU A 379 -12.44 -8.55 20.60
CA LEU A 379 -13.23 -9.50 21.38
C LEU A 379 -13.24 -9.11 22.87
N PRO A 380 -14.19 -9.60 23.67
CA PRO A 380 -14.27 -9.25 25.10
C PRO A 380 -13.03 -9.59 25.93
N ASP A 381 -12.26 -10.58 25.53
CA ASP A 381 -10.99 -10.96 26.17
C ASP A 381 -9.79 -10.07 25.77
N GLY A 382 -9.99 -9.18 24.79
CA GLY A 382 -8.96 -8.27 24.27
C GLY A 382 -8.24 -8.76 23.02
N THR A 383 -8.58 -9.95 22.52
CA THR A 383 -8.10 -10.46 21.23
C THR A 383 -8.56 -9.55 20.09
N VAL A 384 -7.67 -9.26 19.15
CA VAL A 384 -7.97 -8.43 17.97
C VAL A 384 -8.36 -9.33 16.82
N GLY A 385 -9.62 -9.29 16.39
CA GLY A 385 -10.12 -9.99 15.21
C GLY A 385 -10.02 -9.12 13.95
N LEU A 386 -9.62 -9.71 12.85
CA LEU A 386 -9.48 -9.06 11.55
C LEU A 386 -10.13 -9.92 10.45
N LEU A 387 -11.08 -9.34 9.74
CA LEU A 387 -11.64 -9.89 8.50
C LEU A 387 -11.06 -9.12 7.33
N TYR A 388 -10.58 -9.81 6.27
CA TYR A 388 -10.03 -9.15 5.09
C TYR A 388 -10.19 -9.96 3.81
N GLU A 389 -10.15 -9.27 2.68
CA GLU A 389 -10.08 -9.86 1.35
C GLU A 389 -8.64 -10.30 1.07
N GLY A 390 -8.37 -11.60 1.15
CA GLY A 390 -7.11 -12.25 0.80
C GLY A 390 -7.26 -13.06 -0.50
N SER A 391 -6.87 -14.33 -0.47
CA SER A 391 -7.22 -15.30 -1.52
C SER A 391 -8.69 -15.78 -1.46
N GLY A 392 -9.49 -15.17 -0.63
CA GLY A 392 -10.91 -15.33 -0.32
C GLY A 392 -11.25 -14.37 0.80
N ILE A 393 -12.36 -14.57 1.50
CA ILE A 393 -12.68 -13.84 2.73
C ILE A 393 -12.00 -14.57 3.90
N VAL A 394 -11.04 -13.92 4.54
CA VAL A 394 -10.18 -14.50 5.58
C VAL A 394 -10.47 -13.83 6.92
N TYR A 395 -10.66 -14.64 7.96
CA TYR A 395 -10.68 -14.17 9.35
C TYR A 395 -9.47 -14.70 10.10
N GLU A 396 -8.77 -13.81 10.78
CA GLU A 396 -7.66 -14.12 11.67
C GLU A 396 -7.81 -13.35 12.99
N ASP A 397 -7.25 -13.90 14.06
CA ASP A 397 -7.20 -13.24 15.36
C ASP A 397 -5.75 -13.12 15.88
N PHE A 398 -5.48 -12.07 16.63
CA PHE A 398 -4.14 -11.71 17.07
C PHE A 398 -4.14 -11.27 18.52
N ASP A 399 -3.10 -11.66 19.27
CA ASP A 399 -2.82 -11.04 20.56
C ASP A 399 -2.31 -9.60 20.33
N ILE A 400 -2.81 -8.68 21.13
CA ILE A 400 -2.34 -7.29 21.10
C ILE A 400 -0.86 -7.16 21.45
N ALA A 401 -0.33 -8.08 22.23
CA ALA A 401 1.10 -8.11 22.58
C ALA A 401 1.99 -8.43 21.37
N ASP A 402 1.48 -9.20 20.39
CA ASP A 402 2.17 -9.44 19.13
C ASP A 402 2.08 -8.22 18.19
N ILE A 403 0.91 -7.58 18.13
CA ILE A 403 0.69 -6.37 17.32
C ILE A 403 1.55 -5.20 17.82
N ALA A 404 1.61 -5.00 19.13
CA ALA A 404 2.37 -3.93 19.78
C ALA A 404 3.55 -4.50 20.58
N LYS A 405 4.39 -5.27 19.92
CA LYS A 405 5.50 -5.99 20.55
C LYS A 405 6.40 -5.05 21.35
N GLY A 406 6.60 -5.39 22.63
CA GLY A 406 7.39 -4.60 23.56
C GLY A 406 6.67 -3.40 24.18
N ALA A 407 5.37 -3.23 23.94
CA ALA A 407 4.57 -2.19 24.58
C ALA A 407 4.09 -2.60 25.98
N ALA A 408 3.96 -1.62 26.89
CA ALA A 408 3.24 -1.81 28.14
C ALA A 408 1.73 -1.75 27.89
N ILE A 409 1.03 -2.88 28.11
CA ILE A 409 -0.40 -3.03 27.81
C ILE A 409 -1.20 -3.12 29.11
N GLY A 410 -2.15 -2.21 29.32
CA GLY A 410 -3.04 -2.20 30.48
C GLY A 410 -3.36 -0.78 30.96
N ASN A 411 -4.37 -0.67 31.82
CA ASN A 411 -4.74 0.62 32.42
C ASN A 411 -3.80 1.03 33.56
N ILE A 412 -3.00 0.10 34.10
CA ILE A 412 -1.79 0.36 34.87
C ILE A 412 -0.58 -0.07 34.05
N TRP A 413 0.54 0.65 34.17
CA TRP A 413 1.78 0.36 33.43
C TRP A 413 3.01 0.79 34.19
N CYS A 414 4.15 0.15 33.92
CA CYS A 414 5.44 0.49 34.50
C CYS A 414 6.23 1.44 33.59
N THR A 415 7.02 2.35 34.15
CA THR A 415 7.96 3.23 33.44
C THR A 415 9.34 3.23 34.10
N ASP A 416 10.38 3.40 33.28
CA ASP A 416 11.72 3.79 33.72
C ASP A 416 12.07 5.19 33.20
N GLU A 417 13.35 5.59 33.22
CA GLU A 417 13.86 6.87 32.74
C GLU A 417 13.63 7.10 31.21
N ASN A 418 13.38 6.04 30.45
CA ASN A 418 13.15 6.10 28.99
C ASN A 418 11.67 6.06 28.63
N GLY A 419 10.77 5.84 29.59
CA GLY A 419 9.33 5.79 29.39
C GLY A 419 8.67 4.45 29.74
N PRO A 420 7.52 4.11 29.12
CA PRO A 420 6.82 2.85 29.37
C PRO A 420 7.66 1.63 29.05
N VAL A 421 7.61 0.64 29.95
CA VAL A 421 8.44 -0.58 29.93
C VAL A 421 7.57 -1.81 30.02
N ALA A 422 7.69 -2.71 29.04
CA ALA A 422 7.11 -4.06 29.05
C ALA A 422 8.17 -5.15 29.26
N GLU A 423 9.42 -4.84 28.93
CA GLU A 423 10.54 -5.77 29.10
C GLU A 423 11.77 -5.07 29.69
N VAL A 424 12.47 -5.74 30.55
CA VAL A 424 13.70 -5.28 31.21
C VAL A 424 14.77 -6.34 31.11
N THR A 425 15.95 -5.99 30.62
CA THR A 425 17.14 -6.82 30.73
C THR A 425 17.98 -6.40 31.92
N MET A 426 18.42 -7.36 32.71
CA MET A 426 19.24 -7.16 33.91
C MET A 426 20.45 -8.11 33.89
N THR A 427 21.58 -7.63 34.42
CA THR A 427 22.71 -8.52 34.75
C THR A 427 22.42 -9.29 36.01
N SER A 428 23.07 -10.44 36.19
CA SER A 428 23.01 -11.21 37.43
C SER A 428 23.35 -10.33 38.63
N ASN A 429 22.58 -10.49 39.73
CA ASN A 429 22.72 -9.74 40.98
C ASN A 429 22.55 -8.21 40.85
N GLY A 430 21.81 -7.77 39.84
CA GLY A 430 21.46 -6.36 39.60
C GLY A 430 20.17 -5.95 40.33
N SER A 431 19.89 -4.64 40.32
CA SER A 431 18.62 -4.08 40.79
C SER A 431 18.15 -2.97 39.85
N LYS A 432 16.83 -2.90 39.59
CA LYS A 432 16.20 -1.85 38.79
C LYS A 432 14.90 -1.43 39.45
N GLU A 433 14.65 -0.12 39.49
CA GLU A 433 13.37 0.45 39.94
C GLU A 433 12.51 0.86 38.73
N LEU A 434 11.23 0.54 38.79
CA LEU A 434 10.20 0.96 37.84
C LEU A 434 9.10 1.73 38.57
N THR A 435 8.63 2.84 38.00
CA THR A 435 7.50 3.58 38.54
C THR A 435 6.19 2.97 38.01
N VAL A 436 5.23 2.71 38.91
CA VAL A 436 3.90 2.21 38.53
C VAL A 436 2.96 3.38 38.33
N ASN A 437 2.35 3.46 37.19
CA ASN A 437 1.42 4.52 36.77
C ASN A 437 -0.02 3.98 36.64
N GLY A 438 -1.01 4.88 36.61
CA GLY A 438 -2.42 4.52 36.42
C GLY A 438 -3.11 4.00 37.68
N LEU A 439 -2.43 3.98 38.84
CA LEU A 439 -2.99 3.49 40.09
C LEU A 439 -4.16 4.37 40.56
N LYS A 440 -5.25 3.72 41.02
CA LYS A 440 -6.36 4.41 41.68
C LYS A 440 -5.91 4.83 43.09
N ASN A 441 -6.31 6.03 43.51
CA ASN A 441 -5.89 6.57 44.83
C ASN A 441 -6.38 5.68 45.98
N GLY A 442 -5.43 5.24 46.82
CA GLY A 442 -5.68 4.37 47.99
C GLY A 442 -5.90 2.89 47.64
N ALA A 443 -5.74 2.46 46.39
CA ALA A 443 -5.79 1.06 46.02
C ALA A 443 -4.54 0.30 46.49
N GLU A 444 -4.72 -0.93 46.98
CA GLU A 444 -3.61 -1.85 47.30
C GLU A 444 -2.92 -2.27 45.98
N VAL A 445 -1.62 -2.50 46.06
CA VAL A 445 -0.81 -3.00 44.95
C VAL A 445 -0.15 -4.28 45.35
N GLU A 446 -0.42 -5.34 44.61
CA GLU A 446 0.23 -6.63 44.73
C GLU A 446 1.26 -6.81 43.63
N VAL A 447 2.38 -7.43 43.94
CA VAL A 447 3.45 -7.76 42.98
C VAL A 447 3.85 -9.21 43.16
N SER A 448 3.86 -9.94 42.06
CA SER A 448 4.25 -11.34 42.00
C SER A 448 5.25 -11.61 40.89
N THR A 449 5.96 -12.70 40.96
CA THR A 449 6.83 -13.20 39.89
C THR A 449 6.57 -14.70 39.69
N ASP A 450 6.60 -15.14 38.44
CA ASP A 450 6.47 -16.56 38.09
C ASP A 450 7.78 -17.34 38.28
N ASN A 451 8.93 -16.65 38.33
CA ASN A 451 10.24 -17.24 38.50
C ASN A 451 11.06 -16.50 39.59
N ASP A 452 10.79 -16.82 40.85
CA ASP A 452 11.49 -16.25 42.01
C ASP A 452 12.97 -16.65 42.10
N LYS A 453 13.40 -17.65 41.30
CA LYS A 453 14.84 -18.05 41.24
C LYS A 453 15.64 -17.07 40.40
N ALA A 454 15.01 -16.41 39.43
CA ALA A 454 15.63 -15.42 38.56
C ALA A 454 15.49 -13.99 39.09
N VAL A 455 14.29 -13.62 39.55
CA VAL A 455 13.95 -12.24 39.93
C VAL A 455 13.04 -12.25 41.17
N THR A 456 13.30 -11.36 42.10
CA THR A 456 12.33 -10.96 43.14
C THR A 456 11.86 -9.53 42.89
N ALA A 457 10.58 -9.26 43.17
CA ALA A 457 9.99 -7.95 43.00
C ALA A 457 9.31 -7.48 44.30
N ALA A 458 9.41 -6.19 44.61
CA ALA A 458 8.78 -5.59 45.78
C ALA A 458 8.22 -4.19 45.41
N TYR A 459 7.00 -3.89 45.89
CA TYR A 459 6.38 -2.59 45.70
C TYR A 459 6.48 -1.72 46.93
N ALA A 460 6.93 -0.47 46.76
CA ALA A 460 6.90 0.56 47.78
C ALA A 460 6.83 1.96 47.17
N ASN A 461 6.02 2.86 47.74
CA ASN A 461 5.98 4.29 47.37
C ASN A 461 5.79 4.57 45.88
N GLY A 462 4.92 3.83 45.22
CA GLY A 462 4.65 4.01 43.77
C GLY A 462 5.67 3.36 42.84
N LYS A 463 6.61 2.58 43.39
CA LYS A 463 7.67 1.92 42.62
C LYS A 463 7.71 0.44 42.85
N VAL A 464 8.04 -0.33 41.82
CA VAL A 464 8.44 -1.74 41.89
C VAL A 464 9.96 -1.81 41.79
N THR A 465 10.60 -2.42 42.78
CA THR A 465 12.01 -2.74 42.74
C THR A 465 12.19 -4.18 42.29
N LEU A 466 12.80 -4.37 41.12
CA LEU A 466 13.25 -5.67 40.62
C LEU A 466 14.65 -5.97 41.12
N THR A 467 14.86 -7.18 41.64
CA THR A 467 16.20 -7.65 42.08
C THR A 467 16.49 -8.99 41.44
N SER A 468 17.45 -9.02 40.49
CA SER A 468 17.89 -10.25 39.86
C SER A 468 18.80 -11.09 40.76
N LYS A 469 18.71 -12.40 40.62
CA LYS A 469 19.60 -13.35 41.26
C LYS A 469 20.74 -13.76 40.32
N ALA A 470 21.74 -14.50 40.87
CA ALA A 470 22.78 -15.08 40.02
C ALA A 470 22.17 -16.14 39.11
N VAL A 471 22.40 -16.01 37.82
CA VAL A 471 21.98 -16.98 36.79
C VAL A 471 23.20 -17.43 35.98
N THR A 472 23.13 -18.64 35.43
CA THR A 472 24.11 -19.13 34.47
C THR A 472 23.40 -19.11 33.10
N GLY A 473 23.92 -18.35 32.14
CA GLY A 473 23.31 -18.14 30.84
C GLY A 473 22.19 -17.11 30.91
N MET A 474 20.93 -17.54 30.77
CA MET A 474 19.77 -16.68 30.81
C MET A 474 18.60 -17.29 31.56
N GLU A 475 17.89 -16.47 32.29
CA GLU A 475 16.59 -16.78 32.91
C GLU A 475 15.58 -15.70 32.56
N ARG A 476 14.31 -16.10 32.45
CA ARG A 476 13.17 -15.19 32.30
C ARG A 476 12.29 -15.24 33.55
N ALA A 477 11.70 -14.10 33.86
CA ALA A 477 10.66 -14.00 34.87
C ALA A 477 9.62 -12.97 34.41
N ASP A 478 8.36 -13.30 34.53
CA ASP A 478 7.28 -12.35 34.37
C ASP A 478 6.88 -11.78 35.73
N VAL A 479 7.08 -10.48 35.89
CA VAL A 479 6.69 -9.74 37.08
C VAL A 479 5.34 -9.08 36.84
N THR A 480 4.32 -9.57 37.54
CA THR A 480 2.95 -9.03 37.45
C THR A 480 2.71 -8.05 38.59
N VAL A 481 2.21 -6.87 38.23
CA VAL A 481 1.72 -5.84 39.13
C VAL A 481 0.21 -5.79 39.02
N GLU A 482 -0.51 -5.95 40.13
CA GLU A 482 -1.97 -5.92 40.16
C GLU A 482 -2.47 -4.87 41.14
N SER A 483 -3.53 -4.10 40.74
CA SER A 483 -4.18 -3.13 41.62
C SER A 483 -5.61 -2.87 41.15
N ALA A 484 -6.57 -2.97 42.06
CA ALA A 484 -8.01 -2.67 41.81
C ALA A 484 -8.59 -3.44 40.60
N GLY A 485 -8.14 -4.68 40.36
CA GLY A 485 -8.59 -5.55 39.27
C GLY A 485 -7.88 -5.32 37.94
N GLU A 486 -6.96 -4.36 37.87
CA GLU A 486 -6.13 -4.12 36.70
C GLU A 486 -4.79 -4.77 36.83
N LYS A 487 -4.21 -5.29 35.75
CA LYS A 487 -2.92 -5.97 35.75
C LYS A 487 -1.99 -5.40 34.69
N THR A 488 -0.70 -5.38 35.00
CA THR A 488 0.36 -5.22 33.98
C THR A 488 1.49 -6.21 34.28
N THR A 489 2.13 -6.69 33.21
CA THR A 489 3.27 -7.61 33.34
C THR A 489 4.50 -6.98 32.74
N VAL A 490 5.63 -7.11 33.43
CA VAL A 490 6.95 -6.74 32.90
C VAL A 490 7.79 -8.01 32.81
N SER A 491 8.15 -8.36 31.57
CA SER A 491 9.08 -9.49 31.34
C SER A 491 10.49 -9.07 31.73
N VAL A 492 11.12 -9.83 32.59
CA VAL A 492 12.47 -9.58 33.05
C VAL A 492 13.40 -10.68 32.55
N ILE A 493 14.40 -10.27 31.80
CA ILE A 493 15.45 -11.12 31.28
C ILE A 493 16.69 -10.92 32.16
N VAL A 494 17.16 -11.97 32.79
CA VAL A 494 18.41 -11.95 33.54
C VAL A 494 19.45 -12.77 32.79
N THR A 495 20.58 -12.17 32.44
CA THR A 495 21.60 -12.82 31.61
C THR A 495 23.01 -12.46 32.08
N ASP A 496 23.95 -13.37 31.88
CA ASP A 496 25.38 -13.16 32.00
C ASP A 496 26.08 -12.89 30.66
N SER A 497 25.31 -12.88 29.54
CA SER A 497 25.79 -12.65 28.17
C SER A 497 25.44 -11.25 27.67
N GLU A 498 26.42 -10.58 27.01
CA GLU A 498 26.20 -9.25 26.40
C GLU A 498 25.68 -9.32 24.98
N ASN A 499 25.91 -10.42 24.24
CA ASN A 499 25.48 -10.60 22.83
C ASN A 499 24.64 -11.87 22.70
N TYR A 500 23.32 -11.68 22.66
CA TYR A 500 22.38 -12.79 22.65
C TYR A 500 21.17 -12.56 21.76
N GLU A 501 20.46 -13.65 21.42
CA GLU A 501 19.16 -13.70 20.79
C GLU A 501 18.23 -14.62 21.55
N ILE A 502 16.97 -14.24 21.73
CA ILE A 502 15.95 -15.06 22.35
C ILE A 502 15.12 -15.74 21.28
N VAL A 503 15.01 -17.06 21.40
CA VAL A 503 14.30 -17.90 20.42
C VAL A 503 13.15 -18.59 21.14
N ASP A 504 11.94 -18.05 20.97
CA ASP A 504 10.72 -18.69 21.47
C ASP A 504 10.14 -19.57 20.38
N LEU A 505 9.91 -20.85 20.67
CA LEU A 505 9.39 -21.87 19.76
C LEU A 505 8.31 -22.69 20.46
N ARG A 506 7.42 -23.28 19.66
CA ARG A 506 6.60 -24.45 20.05
C ARG A 506 7.28 -25.73 19.57
N VAL A 507 6.87 -26.85 20.13
CA VAL A 507 7.37 -28.15 19.64
C VAL A 507 6.96 -28.33 18.18
N GLY A 508 7.94 -28.53 17.31
CA GLY A 508 7.75 -28.67 15.87
C GLY A 508 7.98 -27.39 15.05
N ASP A 509 8.01 -26.21 15.69
CA ASP A 509 8.30 -24.95 15.02
C ASP A 509 9.77 -24.82 14.65
N THR A 510 10.04 -24.13 13.53
CA THR A 510 11.40 -23.78 13.10
C THR A 510 11.50 -22.28 12.88
N LYS A 511 12.50 -21.64 13.48
CA LYS A 511 12.89 -20.26 13.18
C LYS A 511 14.25 -20.24 12.50
N THR A 512 14.38 -19.40 11.47
CA THR A 512 15.63 -19.23 10.73
C THR A 512 16.17 -17.83 10.93
N TYR A 513 17.45 -17.76 11.25
CA TYR A 513 18.23 -16.52 11.40
C TYR A 513 19.31 -16.48 10.35
N THR A 514 19.58 -15.32 9.76
CA THR A 514 20.66 -15.14 8.79
C THR A 514 21.72 -14.21 9.36
N ASP A 515 22.92 -14.72 9.59
CA ASP A 515 24.09 -13.90 9.90
C ASP A 515 24.80 -13.48 8.60
N LYS A 516 24.78 -12.19 8.32
CA LYS A 516 25.39 -11.60 7.13
C LYS A 516 26.91 -11.37 7.27
N THR A 517 27.49 -11.66 8.42
CA THR A 517 28.94 -11.46 8.65
C THR A 517 29.76 -12.62 8.11
N GLY A 518 29.15 -13.76 7.84
CA GLY A 518 29.78 -14.93 7.19
C GLY A 518 30.93 -15.58 7.95
N ASN A 519 31.07 -15.29 9.25
CA ASN A 519 32.23 -15.69 10.04
C ASN A 519 32.11 -17.05 10.73
N TYR A 520 31.11 -17.87 10.39
CA TYR A 520 30.98 -19.20 10.99
C TYR A 520 31.67 -20.27 10.15
N SER A 521 32.76 -20.83 10.67
CA SER A 521 33.59 -21.86 9.99
C SER A 521 33.26 -23.30 10.37
N GLY A 522 32.05 -23.55 10.93
CA GLY A 522 31.62 -24.90 11.32
C GLY A 522 32.41 -25.45 12.55
N GLY A 523 31.83 -25.41 13.74
CA GLY A 523 32.36 -25.98 14.96
C GLY A 523 31.28 -26.77 15.70
N ALA A 524 31.66 -27.46 16.79
CA ALA A 524 30.69 -28.08 17.68
C ALA A 524 29.75 -27.00 18.25
N LEU A 525 28.47 -27.26 18.26
CA LEU A 525 27.44 -26.38 18.84
C LEU A 525 27.48 -26.49 20.35
N GLU A 526 28.28 -25.65 20.99
CA GLU A 526 28.49 -25.68 22.46
C GLU A 526 27.22 -25.21 23.19
N GLY A 527 26.80 -25.99 24.18
CA GLY A 527 25.69 -25.67 25.08
C GLY A 527 24.33 -26.18 24.65
N LEU A 528 24.19 -26.69 23.40
CA LEU A 528 22.92 -27.17 22.90
C LEU A 528 22.48 -28.50 23.50
N ASP A 529 21.30 -28.51 24.11
CA ASP A 529 20.60 -29.75 24.46
C ASP A 529 19.77 -30.22 23.25
N THR A 530 20.24 -31.26 22.56
CA THR A 530 19.66 -31.80 21.36
C THR A 530 18.34 -32.52 21.57
N ASP A 531 17.97 -32.80 22.82
CA ASP A 531 16.65 -33.36 23.15
C ASP A 531 15.57 -32.26 23.16
N ILE A 532 15.95 -30.99 23.46
CA ILE A 532 15.06 -29.83 23.51
C ILE A 532 14.94 -29.14 22.15
N ALA A 533 16.06 -28.93 21.45
CA ALA A 533 16.06 -28.29 20.14
C ALA A 533 17.10 -28.90 19.18
N GLU A 534 16.82 -28.75 17.89
CA GLU A 534 17.76 -29.06 16.82
C GLU A 534 18.22 -27.74 16.15
N VAL A 535 19.52 -27.61 15.94
CA VAL A 535 20.10 -26.43 15.27
C VAL A 535 20.88 -26.89 14.05
N THR A 536 20.49 -26.40 12.90
CA THR A 536 21.18 -26.59 11.63
C THR A 536 21.81 -25.29 11.19
N VAL A 537 23.12 -25.31 10.93
CA VAL A 537 23.87 -24.15 10.45
C VAL A 537 24.36 -24.42 9.03
N THR A 538 23.93 -23.59 8.09
CA THR A 538 24.30 -23.68 6.68
C THR A 538 25.05 -22.41 6.27
N GLY A 539 26.35 -22.55 6.00
CA GLY A 539 27.19 -21.45 5.50
C GLY A 539 27.17 -21.42 3.97
N GLU A 540 27.00 -20.21 3.41
CA GLU A 540 27.23 -19.95 2.00
C GLU A 540 28.37 -18.92 1.86
N ASP A 541 29.40 -19.26 1.08
CA ASP A 541 30.47 -18.31 0.74
C ASP A 541 29.91 -17.13 -0.05
N ALA A 542 30.57 -15.96 0.05
CA ALA A 542 30.21 -14.80 -0.75
C ALA A 542 30.17 -15.16 -2.23
N GLN A 543 29.00 -15.12 -2.83
CA GLN A 543 28.82 -15.32 -4.26
C GLN A 543 28.30 -14.02 -4.88
N ALA A 544 28.87 -13.62 -6.01
CA ALA A 544 28.27 -12.63 -6.87
C ALA A 544 27.01 -13.27 -7.50
N VAL A 545 25.84 -12.96 -6.96
CA VAL A 545 24.56 -13.41 -7.53
C VAL A 545 24.03 -12.29 -8.41
N GLU A 546 24.09 -12.54 -9.72
CA GLU A 546 23.43 -11.71 -10.70
C GLU A 546 21.91 -11.98 -10.64
N LYS A 547 21.14 -11.11 -9.96
CA LYS A 547 19.70 -11.15 -10.04
C LYS A 547 19.26 -10.52 -11.36
N ARG A 548 18.86 -11.35 -12.31
CA ARG A 548 18.39 -10.89 -13.63
C ARG A 548 16.90 -10.61 -13.59
N ALA A 549 16.48 -9.53 -14.28
CA ALA A 549 15.07 -9.31 -14.55
C ALA A 549 14.48 -10.55 -15.24
N LYS A 550 13.25 -10.90 -14.87
CA LYS A 550 12.59 -12.10 -15.37
C LYS A 550 11.49 -11.74 -16.34
N VAL A 551 11.14 -12.68 -17.20
CA VAL A 551 9.95 -12.63 -18.04
C VAL A 551 9.06 -13.82 -17.72
N GLN A 552 7.76 -13.59 -17.76
CA GLN A 552 6.77 -14.63 -17.59
C GLN A 552 6.16 -15.00 -18.94
N LEU A 553 6.18 -16.28 -19.28
CA LEU A 553 5.64 -16.77 -20.56
C LEU A 553 4.12 -16.86 -20.50
N ALA A 554 3.47 -16.58 -21.63
CA ALA A 554 2.05 -16.85 -21.82
C ALA A 554 1.82 -18.30 -22.25
N THR A 555 0.69 -18.89 -21.82
CA THR A 555 0.23 -20.21 -22.24
C THR A 555 -1.05 -20.14 -23.05
N SER A 556 -1.51 -21.31 -23.55
CA SER A 556 -2.74 -21.41 -24.32
C SER A 556 -4.02 -21.22 -23.49
N GLU A 557 -3.95 -21.43 -22.18
CA GLU A 557 -5.11 -21.38 -21.28
C GLU A 557 -5.27 -20.04 -20.61
N GLY A 558 -4.16 -19.33 -20.37
CA GLY A 558 -4.17 -18.05 -19.72
C GLY A 558 -3.05 -17.14 -20.19
N HIS A 559 -3.07 -15.88 -19.71
CA HIS A 559 -1.99 -14.95 -19.93
C HIS A 559 -0.99 -15.04 -18.80
N PHE A 560 0.30 -15.28 -19.13
CA PHE A 560 1.42 -15.15 -18.20
C PHE A 560 1.37 -16.10 -17.00
N ASP A 561 0.80 -17.26 -17.18
CA ASP A 561 0.77 -18.39 -16.24
C ASP A 561 1.77 -19.52 -16.64
N GLY A 562 2.59 -19.25 -17.64
CA GLY A 562 3.70 -20.13 -18.04
C GLY A 562 4.91 -19.99 -17.14
N THR A 563 5.97 -20.75 -17.47
CA THR A 563 7.23 -20.72 -16.72
C THR A 563 7.92 -19.35 -16.83
N GLU A 564 8.60 -18.94 -15.77
CA GLU A 564 9.50 -17.78 -15.80
C GLU A 564 10.80 -18.10 -16.54
N LYS A 565 11.31 -17.14 -17.31
CA LYS A 565 12.61 -17.12 -17.97
C LYS A 565 13.36 -15.85 -17.63
N THR A 566 14.68 -15.83 -17.93
CA THR A 566 15.45 -14.59 -17.89
C THR A 566 15.22 -13.75 -19.16
N LEU A 567 15.49 -12.45 -19.10
CA LEU A 567 15.49 -11.59 -20.31
C LEU A 567 16.49 -12.09 -21.36
N ASP A 568 17.64 -12.62 -20.92
CA ASP A 568 18.66 -13.17 -21.82
C ASP A 568 18.15 -14.35 -22.65
N ASP A 569 17.19 -15.13 -22.14
CA ASP A 569 16.56 -16.22 -22.89
C ASP A 569 15.67 -15.74 -24.04
N CYS A 570 15.37 -14.46 -24.10
CA CYS A 570 14.59 -13.82 -25.17
C CYS A 570 15.49 -13.02 -26.16
N LEU A 571 16.81 -13.07 -26.03
CA LEU A 571 17.72 -12.41 -26.94
C LEU A 571 17.80 -13.13 -28.28
N PHE A 572 17.68 -12.36 -29.35
CA PHE A 572 17.92 -12.81 -30.72
C PHE A 572 19.28 -12.27 -31.21
N THR A 573 20.09 -13.15 -31.77
CA THR A 573 21.34 -12.80 -32.47
C THR A 573 21.00 -12.35 -33.90
N PHE A 574 21.40 -11.15 -34.28
CA PHE A 574 21.18 -10.58 -35.60
C PHE A 574 22.43 -10.75 -36.44
N ALA A 575 22.37 -11.62 -37.44
CA ALA A 575 23.46 -11.81 -38.42
C ALA A 575 23.10 -11.12 -39.74
N ALA A 576 23.96 -10.23 -40.21
CA ALA A 576 23.73 -9.47 -41.44
C ALA A 576 23.57 -10.41 -42.65
N ALA A 577 22.59 -10.14 -43.51
CA ALA A 577 22.39 -10.88 -44.75
C ALA A 577 23.29 -10.33 -45.86
N ASP A 578 24.08 -11.22 -46.48
CA ASP A 578 25.05 -10.83 -47.50
C ASP A 578 24.41 -9.97 -48.64
N GLY A 579 24.97 -8.77 -48.86
CA GLY A 579 24.58 -7.88 -49.95
C GLY A 579 23.20 -7.21 -49.81
N GLN A 580 22.60 -7.21 -48.61
CA GLN A 580 21.31 -6.59 -48.37
C GLN A 580 21.41 -5.58 -47.21
N ASP A 581 21.20 -4.31 -47.49
CA ASP A 581 21.24 -3.26 -46.48
C ASP A 581 20.12 -3.43 -45.42
N ASN A 582 20.49 -3.24 -44.16
CA ASN A 582 19.58 -3.32 -42.98
C ASN A 582 18.76 -4.61 -42.92
N THR A 583 19.30 -5.70 -43.42
CA THR A 583 18.64 -7.00 -43.47
C THR A 583 19.41 -8.04 -42.69
N TYR A 584 18.72 -8.80 -41.83
CA TYR A 584 19.36 -9.71 -40.87
C TYR A 584 18.60 -11.06 -40.81
N THR A 585 19.35 -12.12 -40.56
CA THR A 585 18.76 -13.34 -39.99
C THR A 585 18.80 -13.21 -38.48
N MET A 586 17.67 -13.42 -37.81
CA MET A 586 17.52 -13.25 -36.36
C MET A 586 17.31 -14.59 -35.70
N SER A 587 18.31 -15.09 -34.96
CA SER A 587 18.28 -16.42 -34.36
C SER A 587 18.34 -16.39 -32.83
N ALA A 588 17.69 -17.35 -32.19
CA ALA A 588 17.72 -17.55 -30.75
C ALA A 588 17.66 -19.06 -30.40
N LYS A 589 17.68 -19.41 -29.12
CA LYS A 589 17.54 -20.79 -28.64
C LYS A 589 16.14 -21.02 -28.05
N ASP A 590 15.57 -22.19 -28.37
CA ASP A 590 14.43 -22.80 -27.70
C ASP A 590 14.86 -24.21 -27.28
N GLY A 591 15.33 -24.35 -26.03
CA GLY A 591 16.04 -25.53 -25.57
C GLY A 591 17.33 -25.75 -26.39
N ASP A 592 17.52 -26.97 -26.89
CA ASP A 592 18.71 -27.31 -27.70
C ASP A 592 18.59 -26.90 -29.19
N LYS A 593 17.42 -26.42 -29.59
CA LYS A 593 17.13 -26.04 -30.98
C LYS A 593 17.43 -24.57 -31.25
N THR A 594 17.87 -24.29 -32.49
CA THR A 594 17.98 -22.91 -32.98
C THR A 594 16.69 -22.53 -33.72
N VAL A 595 16.11 -21.43 -33.33
CA VAL A 595 14.91 -20.85 -33.95
C VAL A 595 15.26 -19.51 -34.60
N TYR A 596 14.56 -19.17 -35.68
CA TYR A 596 14.73 -17.94 -36.41
C TYR A 596 13.40 -17.20 -36.46
N VAL A 597 13.45 -15.85 -36.40
CA VAL A 597 12.29 -15.04 -36.76
C VAL A 597 11.93 -15.30 -38.21
N ASN A 598 10.76 -15.88 -38.47
CA ASN A 598 10.32 -16.32 -39.80
C ASN A 598 8.80 -16.40 -39.85
N TYR A 599 8.18 -15.48 -40.59
CA TYR A 599 6.73 -15.41 -40.72
C TYR A 599 6.26 -16.36 -41.84
N ARG A 600 5.90 -17.58 -41.49
CA ARG A 600 5.48 -18.60 -42.46
C ARG A 600 4.27 -18.14 -43.28
N SER A 601 4.36 -18.39 -44.60
CA SER A 601 3.34 -18.04 -45.57
C SER A 601 2.08 -18.96 -45.58
N ALA A 602 2.05 -20.03 -44.80
CA ALA A 602 0.96 -20.98 -44.84
C ALA A 602 -0.23 -20.60 -43.96
N ALA A 603 -1.42 -21.01 -44.38
CA ALA A 603 -2.75 -20.68 -43.91
C ALA A 603 -3.11 -20.99 -42.43
N SER A 604 -2.14 -21.24 -41.56
CA SER A 604 -2.32 -21.32 -40.11
C SER A 604 -1.70 -20.08 -39.46
N ALA A 605 -2.56 -19.20 -39.00
CA ALA A 605 -2.24 -17.99 -38.30
C ALA A 605 -1.22 -18.20 -37.16
N GLY A 606 -0.28 -17.27 -37.01
CA GLY A 606 0.38 -17.04 -35.76
C GLY A 606 1.73 -17.71 -35.51
N THR A 607 2.45 -18.25 -36.51
CA THR A 607 3.84 -18.74 -36.32
C THR A 607 4.82 -17.65 -36.76
N VAL A 608 5.55 -17.05 -35.80
CA VAL A 608 6.53 -15.98 -36.05
C VAL A 608 7.98 -16.45 -35.91
N CYS A 609 8.23 -17.65 -35.38
CA CYS A 609 9.53 -18.31 -35.33
C CYS A 609 9.49 -19.70 -35.96
N ALA A 610 10.61 -20.12 -36.58
CA ALA A 610 10.77 -21.44 -37.24
C ALA A 610 12.21 -21.95 -37.16
N GLU A 611 12.44 -23.24 -37.43
CA GLU A 611 13.79 -23.81 -37.56
C GLU A 611 14.52 -23.39 -38.87
N THR A 612 13.77 -22.78 -39.82
CA THR A 612 14.32 -22.32 -41.09
C THR A 612 14.59 -20.79 -41.05
N THR A 613 15.68 -20.38 -41.66
CA THR A 613 16.09 -18.98 -41.75
C THR A 613 15.13 -18.14 -42.59
N ALA A 614 15.00 -16.87 -42.24
CA ALA A 614 14.39 -15.83 -43.04
C ALA A 614 15.23 -14.57 -42.98
N ASN A 615 15.16 -13.76 -44.06
CA ASN A 615 15.81 -12.47 -44.12
C ASN A 615 14.81 -11.38 -43.70
N ILE A 616 15.08 -10.73 -42.59
CA ILE A 616 14.22 -9.70 -42.02
C ILE A 616 14.88 -8.33 -42.23
N LYS A 617 14.25 -7.47 -43.01
CA LYS A 617 14.65 -6.10 -43.21
C LYS A 617 14.09 -5.20 -42.10
N LEU A 618 14.93 -4.35 -41.55
CA LEU A 618 14.60 -3.34 -40.58
C LEU A 618 14.38 -1.99 -41.26
N GLU A 619 13.25 -1.37 -41.01
CA GLU A 619 12.98 0.01 -41.37
C GLU A 619 12.76 0.84 -40.11
N GLU A 620 13.60 1.85 -39.95
CA GLU A 620 13.58 2.76 -38.80
C GLU A 620 12.44 3.76 -38.91
N ARG A 621 11.77 4.02 -37.79
CA ARG A 621 10.78 5.08 -37.59
C ARG A 621 11.36 6.16 -36.70
N THR A 622 11.76 7.26 -37.30
CA THR A 622 12.45 8.36 -36.61
C THR A 622 11.52 9.21 -35.74
N ASP A 623 10.19 9.13 -35.94
CA ASP A 623 9.17 9.85 -35.19
C ASP A 623 8.97 9.31 -33.78
N ASP A 624 9.17 7.99 -33.56
CA ASP A 624 8.98 7.32 -32.27
C ASP A 624 10.13 6.38 -31.87
N GLN A 625 11.24 6.40 -32.63
CA GLN A 625 12.43 5.56 -32.37
C GLN A 625 12.10 4.06 -32.28
N THR A 626 11.28 3.57 -33.19
CA THR A 626 10.88 2.18 -33.33
C THR A 626 11.31 1.61 -34.68
N PHE A 627 11.16 0.30 -34.82
CA PHE A 627 11.57 -0.42 -36.02
C PHE A 627 10.42 -1.26 -36.56
N GLU A 628 10.20 -1.22 -37.86
CA GLU A 628 9.36 -2.20 -38.55
C GLU A 628 10.24 -3.35 -39.06
N LEU A 629 9.82 -4.59 -38.79
CA LEU A 629 10.53 -5.81 -39.17
C LEU A 629 9.81 -6.45 -40.35
N PHE A 630 10.42 -6.42 -41.53
CA PHE A 630 9.84 -6.94 -42.78
C PHE A 630 10.46 -8.26 -43.19
N ASP A 631 9.68 -9.29 -43.38
CA ASP A 631 10.14 -10.54 -43.95
C ASP A 631 10.38 -10.40 -45.46
N GLN A 632 11.62 -10.55 -45.88
CA GLN A 632 12.07 -10.51 -47.30
C GLN A 632 12.13 -11.89 -47.91
N THR A 633 11.77 -12.96 -47.22
CA THR A 633 11.81 -14.33 -47.77
C THR A 633 10.81 -14.48 -48.91
N PRO A 634 11.18 -15.12 -50.07
CA PRO A 634 10.28 -15.34 -51.17
C PRO A 634 8.98 -16.02 -50.72
N GLY A 635 7.82 -15.42 -51.07
CA GLY A 635 6.51 -15.87 -50.62
C GLY A 635 5.97 -15.14 -49.36
N ASN A 636 6.82 -14.45 -48.62
CA ASN A 636 6.46 -13.71 -47.40
C ASN A 636 6.65 -12.19 -47.55
N HIS A 637 7.00 -11.71 -48.72
CA HIS A 637 7.30 -10.30 -48.95
C HIS A 637 6.24 -9.34 -48.43
N GLY A 638 6.68 -8.34 -47.66
CA GLY A 638 5.85 -7.30 -47.10
C GLY A 638 5.10 -7.67 -45.84
N ASN A 639 5.27 -8.88 -45.31
CA ASN A 639 4.78 -9.21 -43.97
C ASN A 639 5.62 -8.53 -42.92
N ARG A 640 4.96 -7.85 -41.96
CA ARG A 640 5.58 -7.20 -40.79
C ARG A 640 5.32 -8.01 -39.55
N LEU A 641 6.23 -8.01 -38.61
CA LEU A 641 5.94 -8.48 -37.26
C LEU A 641 4.88 -7.56 -36.64
N TYR A 642 3.84 -8.15 -36.09
CA TYR A 642 2.66 -7.47 -35.59
C TYR A 642 2.32 -7.97 -34.18
N PHE A 643 2.02 -7.05 -33.25
CA PHE A 643 1.65 -7.37 -31.87
C PHE A 643 0.26 -6.84 -31.58
N TYR A 644 -0.69 -7.67 -31.20
CA TYR A 644 -2.06 -7.25 -30.97
C TYR A 644 -2.80 -8.10 -29.93
N LYS A 645 -3.97 -7.62 -29.55
CA LYS A 645 -4.92 -8.27 -28.67
C LYS A 645 -6.01 -8.91 -29.51
N ASP A 646 -6.21 -10.21 -29.35
CA ASP A 646 -7.25 -10.94 -30.09
C ASP A 646 -8.67 -10.69 -29.50
N ASN A 647 -9.67 -11.34 -30.13
CA ASN A 647 -11.08 -11.22 -29.71
C ASN A 647 -11.39 -11.82 -28.34
N GLU A 648 -10.51 -12.67 -27.82
CA GLU A 648 -10.59 -13.25 -26.48
C GLU A 648 -9.85 -12.39 -25.42
N GLY A 649 -9.30 -11.27 -25.85
CA GLY A 649 -8.55 -10.37 -24.96
C GLY A 649 -7.10 -10.75 -24.75
N LYS A 650 -6.55 -11.75 -25.47
CA LYS A 650 -5.20 -12.29 -25.30
C LYS A 650 -4.21 -11.62 -26.24
N LEU A 651 -3.03 -11.28 -25.72
CA LEU A 651 -1.95 -10.62 -26.47
C LEU A 651 -1.10 -11.66 -27.19
N HIS A 652 -0.73 -11.41 -28.43
CA HIS A 652 0.18 -12.27 -29.19
C HIS A 652 0.94 -11.54 -30.31
N PHE A 653 2.08 -12.11 -30.70
CA PHE A 653 2.79 -11.73 -31.93
C PHE A 653 2.23 -12.52 -33.11
N ASP A 654 2.06 -11.84 -34.23
CA ASP A 654 1.61 -12.40 -35.51
C ASP A 654 2.26 -11.59 -36.64
N ARG A 655 1.74 -11.71 -37.85
CA ARG A 655 2.15 -11.00 -39.05
C ARG A 655 1.03 -10.12 -39.59
N ASN A 656 1.38 -9.02 -40.22
CA ASN A 656 0.46 -8.14 -40.92
C ASN A 656 1.08 -7.62 -42.22
N THR A 657 0.24 -7.41 -43.25
CA THR A 657 0.66 -6.82 -44.52
C THR A 657 0.45 -5.31 -44.57
N GLY A 658 -0.25 -4.72 -43.61
CA GLY A 658 -0.55 -3.29 -43.51
C GLY A 658 0.41 -2.53 -42.57
N ASP A 659 0.52 -1.23 -42.76
CA ASP A 659 1.20 -0.32 -41.83
C ASP A 659 0.26 -0.02 -40.65
N HIS A 660 0.62 -0.45 -39.46
CA HIS A 660 -0.11 -0.24 -38.21
C HIS A 660 0.84 0.12 -37.08
N ALA A 661 0.36 0.91 -36.12
CA ALA A 661 1.12 1.21 -34.90
C ALA A 661 1.60 -0.06 -34.16
N ASN A 662 0.86 -1.16 -34.26
CA ASN A 662 1.19 -2.45 -33.66
C ASN A 662 2.31 -3.24 -34.40
N CYS A 663 2.87 -2.70 -35.50
CA CYS A 663 4.06 -3.22 -36.19
C CYS A 663 5.35 -2.51 -35.74
N ARG A 664 5.26 -1.52 -34.87
CA ARG A 664 6.39 -0.69 -34.43
C ARG A 664 7.06 -1.33 -33.19
N MET A 665 8.14 -2.05 -33.42
CA MET A 665 8.89 -2.77 -32.38
C MET A 665 10.00 -1.91 -31.83
N GLU A 666 10.25 -2.02 -30.54
CA GLU A 666 11.45 -1.47 -29.90
C GLU A 666 12.53 -2.55 -29.84
N LEU A 667 13.78 -2.18 -30.09
CA LEU A 667 14.95 -3.07 -29.99
C LEU A 667 15.82 -2.62 -28.83
N TYR A 668 16.29 -3.58 -28.04
CA TYR A 668 17.14 -3.35 -26.88
C TYR A 668 18.36 -4.25 -26.93
N LYS A 669 19.55 -3.68 -26.68
CA LYS A 669 20.78 -4.43 -26.45
C LYS A 669 21.12 -4.47 -24.96
N LYS A 670 21.86 -5.49 -24.53
CA LYS A 670 22.35 -5.56 -23.15
C LYS A 670 23.33 -4.41 -22.91
N ALA A 671 23.12 -3.67 -21.82
CA ALA A 671 24.01 -2.57 -21.43
C ALA A 671 25.42 -3.11 -21.13
N ALA A 672 26.45 -2.44 -21.63
CA ALA A 672 27.82 -2.79 -21.33
C ALA A 672 28.14 -2.41 -19.88
N ASN A 673 28.28 -3.41 -19.02
CA ASN A 673 28.67 -3.34 -17.61
C ASN A 673 27.74 -2.43 -16.75
N GLY A 674 26.93 -3.07 -15.91
CA GLY A 674 26.10 -2.54 -14.85
C GLY A 674 26.29 -1.06 -14.53
N SER A 675 25.51 -0.17 -15.13
CA SER A 675 25.31 1.13 -14.54
C SER A 675 24.62 0.91 -13.20
N ALA A 676 25.33 1.12 -12.08
CA ALA A 676 24.72 1.20 -10.78
C ALA A 676 23.54 2.18 -10.91
N GLU A 677 22.36 1.73 -10.53
CA GLU A 677 21.15 2.56 -10.56
C GLU A 677 21.46 3.91 -9.92
N SER A 678 21.34 4.99 -10.69
CA SER A 678 21.66 6.31 -10.15
C SER A 678 20.60 6.66 -9.11
N ALA A 679 21.02 7.03 -7.91
CA ALA A 679 20.14 7.46 -6.84
C ALA A 679 19.35 8.75 -7.17
N ILE A 680 19.66 9.41 -8.29
CA ILE A 680 18.91 10.53 -8.86
C ILE A 680 18.59 10.16 -10.33
N PRO A 681 17.35 9.77 -10.65
CA PRO A 681 16.95 9.38 -11.99
C PRO A 681 17.33 10.40 -13.08
N GLY A 682 17.82 9.93 -14.22
CA GLY A 682 18.33 10.77 -15.33
C GLY A 682 19.70 11.40 -15.12
N TYR A 683 20.42 11.05 -14.05
CA TYR A 683 21.75 11.57 -13.74
C TYR A 683 22.70 10.43 -13.33
N GLU A 684 23.94 10.48 -13.80
CA GLU A 684 24.99 9.54 -13.46
C GLU A 684 25.81 10.04 -12.28
N LYS A 685 26.09 9.17 -11.31
CA LYS A 685 26.97 9.49 -10.20
C LYS A 685 28.43 9.55 -10.67
N VAL A 686 29.12 10.63 -10.38
CA VAL A 686 30.53 10.81 -10.60
C VAL A 686 31.31 10.08 -9.50
N THR A 687 32.15 9.13 -9.86
CA THR A 687 32.92 8.29 -8.92
C THR A 687 34.41 8.65 -8.82
N GLY A 688 34.93 9.40 -9.77
CA GLY A 688 36.35 9.81 -9.82
C GLY A 688 36.52 11.27 -10.25
N LEU A 689 37.65 11.90 -9.86
CA LEU A 689 38.01 13.27 -10.27
C LEU A 689 38.26 13.38 -11.79
N ASP A 690 38.70 12.32 -12.42
CA ASP A 690 38.92 12.19 -13.86
C ASP A 690 37.64 12.33 -14.68
N GLN A 691 36.49 12.05 -14.08
CA GLN A 691 35.19 12.22 -14.69
C GLN A 691 34.64 13.65 -14.63
N ILE A 692 35.29 14.53 -13.85
CA ILE A 692 34.92 15.95 -13.79
C ILE A 692 35.64 16.70 -14.92
N THR A 693 34.89 16.98 -15.98
CA THR A 693 35.43 17.65 -17.19
C THR A 693 35.37 19.17 -17.08
N ASP A 694 36.25 19.86 -17.81
CA ASP A 694 36.18 21.32 -17.92
C ASP A 694 34.90 21.76 -18.64
N GLY A 695 34.18 22.71 -18.06
CA GLY A 695 32.86 23.12 -18.54
C GLY A 695 31.73 22.14 -18.28
N GLY A 696 32.00 20.98 -17.66
CA GLY A 696 31.00 19.99 -17.31
C GLY A 696 29.95 20.49 -16.31
N LYS A 697 28.73 20.00 -16.40
CA LYS A 697 27.60 20.40 -15.53
C LYS A 697 27.22 19.30 -14.57
N TYR A 698 27.18 19.60 -13.28
CA TYR A 698 26.97 18.63 -12.21
C TYR A 698 25.97 19.13 -11.19
N LEU A 699 25.13 18.23 -10.66
CA LEU A 699 24.41 18.44 -9.41
C LEU A 699 25.37 18.22 -8.24
N ILE A 700 25.25 19.06 -7.22
CA ILE A 700 25.96 18.89 -5.94
C ILE A 700 24.91 18.40 -4.95
N ALA A 701 24.95 17.12 -4.61
CA ALA A 701 23.94 16.44 -3.85
C ALA A 701 24.44 15.96 -2.48
N ALA A 702 23.56 15.98 -1.51
CA ALA A 702 23.75 15.39 -0.20
C ALA A 702 22.60 14.44 0.12
N LYS A 703 22.91 13.30 0.75
CA LYS A 703 21.94 12.33 1.23
C LYS A 703 21.65 12.58 2.71
N ALA A 704 20.39 12.80 3.07
CA ALA A 704 19.98 12.91 4.46
C ALA A 704 19.89 11.54 5.13
N ALA A 705 19.89 11.50 6.46
CA ALA A 705 19.73 10.26 7.25
C ALA A 705 18.41 9.53 6.96
N SER A 706 17.38 10.24 6.46
CA SER A 706 16.12 9.66 5.99
C SER A 706 16.22 8.92 4.65
N GLY A 707 17.38 8.96 3.97
CA GLY A 707 17.55 8.43 2.62
C GLY A 707 17.27 9.46 1.51
N ALA A 708 16.51 10.52 1.78
CA ALA A 708 16.16 11.54 0.78
C ALA A 708 17.38 12.34 0.29
N TYR A 709 17.37 12.67 -1.01
CA TYR A 709 18.42 13.49 -1.64
C TYR A 709 18.03 14.96 -1.66
N TYR A 710 19.02 15.82 -1.39
CA TYR A 710 18.94 17.26 -1.43
C TYR A 710 20.07 17.78 -2.32
N VAL A 711 19.76 18.71 -3.21
CA VAL A 711 20.74 19.36 -4.07
C VAL A 711 20.91 20.83 -3.72
N VAL A 712 22.11 21.37 -3.99
CA VAL A 712 22.33 22.81 -3.85
C VAL A 712 21.48 23.54 -4.88
N ASN A 713 20.56 24.39 -4.41
CA ASN A 713 19.78 25.27 -5.28
C ASN A 713 20.56 26.56 -5.52
N PRO A 714 20.89 26.90 -6.78
CA PRO A 714 21.50 28.19 -7.11
C PRO A 714 20.56 29.32 -6.76
N SER A 715 20.97 30.18 -5.82
CA SER A 715 20.14 31.29 -5.37
C SER A 715 21.01 32.50 -5.05
N SER A 716 20.52 33.69 -5.37
CA SER A 716 21.11 34.97 -4.95
C SER A 716 20.52 35.47 -3.64
N ALA A 717 19.54 34.77 -3.05
CA ALA A 717 18.82 35.18 -1.85
C ALA A 717 19.71 35.16 -0.59
N GLY A 718 19.27 35.92 0.43
CA GLY A 718 19.99 36.03 1.70
C GLY A 718 19.68 34.90 2.68
N GLU A 719 18.60 34.13 2.45
CA GLU A 719 18.08 33.16 3.41
C GLU A 719 18.63 31.75 3.11
N LYS A 720 19.14 31.10 4.15
CA LYS A 720 19.83 29.79 4.04
C LYS A 720 19.02 28.69 3.36
N TYR A 721 17.71 28.63 3.62
CA TYR A 721 16.85 27.57 3.10
C TYR A 721 16.56 27.68 1.60
N LYS A 722 16.69 28.88 1.02
CA LYS A 722 16.52 29.07 -0.44
C LYS A 722 17.62 28.45 -1.28
N HIS A 723 18.69 28.00 -0.64
CA HIS A 723 19.77 27.25 -1.29
C HIS A 723 19.59 25.74 -1.24
N VAL A 724 18.45 25.25 -0.72
CA VAL A 724 18.15 23.83 -0.57
C VAL A 724 17.03 23.46 -1.54
N ALA A 725 17.20 22.34 -2.23
CA ALA A 725 16.17 21.74 -3.05
C ALA A 725 16.13 20.24 -2.78
N LYS A 726 14.98 19.71 -2.32
CA LYS A 726 14.76 18.30 -2.09
C LYS A 726 14.33 17.64 -3.39
N VAL A 727 14.99 16.53 -3.76
CA VAL A 727 14.60 15.71 -4.91
C VAL A 727 13.27 15.05 -4.59
N VAL A 728 12.27 15.24 -5.46
CA VAL A 728 10.93 14.64 -5.30
C VAL A 728 10.94 13.31 -6.03
N GLU A 729 10.74 12.23 -5.29
CA GLU A 729 10.62 10.87 -5.83
C GLU A 729 9.15 10.66 -6.25
N GLU A 730 8.82 10.95 -7.51
CA GLU A 730 7.59 10.49 -8.15
C GLU A 730 7.95 9.84 -9.49
N ASN A 731 7.15 8.85 -9.91
CA ASN A 731 7.23 8.22 -11.23
C ASN A 731 6.96 9.26 -12.32
N VAL A 732 8.01 9.93 -12.77
CA VAL A 732 7.92 10.97 -13.81
C VAL A 732 7.91 10.28 -15.17
N PRO A 733 6.98 10.60 -16.10
CA PRO A 733 7.04 10.16 -17.49
C PRO A 733 8.36 10.57 -18.13
N VAL A 734 8.91 9.76 -19.03
CA VAL A 734 10.25 9.93 -19.66
C VAL A 734 10.46 11.28 -20.35
N GLU A 735 9.42 12.03 -20.67
CA GLU A 735 9.47 13.36 -21.29
C GLU A 735 9.49 14.51 -20.26
N GLU A 736 9.32 14.24 -18.98
CA GLU A 736 9.32 15.26 -17.93
C GLU A 736 10.54 15.08 -17.02
N GLU A 737 11.31 16.14 -16.87
CA GLU A 737 12.47 16.21 -15.96
C GLU A 737 11.98 16.11 -14.50
N LEU A 738 12.73 15.38 -13.65
CA LEU A 738 12.50 15.34 -12.21
C LEU A 738 12.29 16.74 -11.62
N ALA A 739 11.34 16.85 -10.71
CA ALA A 739 11.13 18.04 -9.93
C ALA A 739 11.98 18.05 -8.66
N VAL A 740 12.31 19.22 -8.18
CA VAL A 740 12.86 19.46 -6.85
C VAL A 740 11.99 20.45 -6.10
N ALA A 741 11.69 20.13 -4.84
CA ALA A 741 10.93 21.03 -3.96
C ALA A 741 11.86 22.05 -3.29
N LEU A 742 11.56 23.33 -3.45
CA LEU A 742 12.38 24.42 -2.95
C LEU A 742 12.10 24.73 -1.48
N GLY A 743 13.15 25.13 -0.74
CA GLY A 743 13.04 25.62 0.62
C GLY A 743 12.68 27.10 0.69
N THR A 744 11.97 27.48 1.73
CA THR A 744 11.67 28.88 2.09
C THR A 744 12.19 29.23 3.48
N THR A 745 11.91 30.45 3.93
CA THR A 745 12.25 30.89 5.30
C THR A 745 11.46 30.21 6.40
N LYS A 746 10.30 29.63 6.09
CA LYS A 746 9.42 28.95 7.07
C LYS A 746 9.63 27.45 7.08
N ASP A 747 9.68 26.84 5.89
CA ASP A 747 9.91 25.42 5.74
C ASP A 747 10.72 25.19 4.46
N TYR A 748 11.59 24.16 4.42
CA TYR A 748 12.47 23.94 3.26
C TYR A 748 11.84 23.14 2.11
N ASN A 749 10.51 22.89 2.17
CA ASN A 749 9.77 22.19 1.10
C ASN A 749 8.50 22.93 0.64
N ASP A 750 8.29 24.16 1.05
CA ASP A 750 7.06 24.93 0.78
C ASP A 750 7.26 26.08 -0.24
N GLY A 751 8.42 26.14 -0.88
CA GLY A 751 8.79 27.21 -1.85
C GLY A 751 8.34 26.95 -3.29
N GLY A 752 7.53 25.93 -3.54
CA GLY A 752 7.18 25.47 -4.89
C GLY A 752 8.21 24.53 -5.48
N GLU A 753 7.93 24.02 -6.68
CA GLU A 753 8.77 23.06 -7.39
C GLU A 753 9.45 23.69 -8.61
N LYS A 754 10.61 23.17 -8.99
CA LYS A 754 11.28 23.45 -10.25
C LYS A 754 11.96 22.21 -10.82
N LYS A 755 12.32 22.26 -12.11
CA LYS A 755 13.08 21.19 -12.77
C LYS A 755 14.47 21.03 -12.16
N ILE A 756 14.89 19.78 -11.89
CA ILE A 756 16.19 19.49 -11.27
C ILE A 756 17.37 20.01 -12.12
N SER A 757 17.24 20.06 -13.44
CA SER A 757 18.28 20.63 -14.35
C SER A 757 18.59 22.10 -14.07
N LYS A 758 17.68 22.84 -13.42
CA LYS A 758 17.92 24.21 -12.95
C LYS A 758 18.84 24.28 -11.72
N CYS A 759 19.19 23.15 -11.14
CA CYS A 759 20.15 23.04 -10.03
C CYS A 759 21.55 22.60 -10.49
N LEU A 760 21.80 22.48 -11.78
CA LEU A 760 23.11 22.14 -12.31
C LEU A 760 24.12 23.29 -12.15
N PHE A 761 25.32 22.93 -11.67
CA PHE A 761 26.47 23.82 -11.61
C PHE A 761 27.49 23.46 -12.69
N THR A 762 28.07 24.48 -13.37
CA THR A 762 29.15 24.33 -14.32
C THR A 762 30.49 24.38 -13.58
N PHE A 763 31.30 23.36 -13.77
CA PHE A 763 32.65 23.25 -13.21
C PHE A 763 33.67 23.69 -14.24
N THR A 764 34.29 24.86 -14.07
CA THR A 764 35.33 25.39 -14.95
C THR A 764 36.69 25.18 -14.29
N LYS A 765 37.55 24.38 -14.91
CA LYS A 765 38.86 23.97 -14.37
C LYS A 765 39.80 25.16 -14.22
N GLN A 766 40.56 25.22 -13.12
CA GLN A 766 41.51 26.28 -12.79
C GLN A 766 42.93 25.76 -12.60
N GLY A 767 43.38 24.78 -13.36
CA GLY A 767 44.67 24.11 -13.28
C GLY A 767 44.52 22.60 -13.32
N ASP A 768 45.61 21.86 -13.06
CA ASP A 768 45.63 20.39 -13.11
C ASP A 768 45.42 19.71 -11.75
N ASP A 769 45.21 20.48 -10.69
CA ASP A 769 45.26 20.05 -9.30
C ASP A 769 43.85 19.81 -8.65
N GLY A 770 42.80 19.60 -9.44
CA GLY A 770 41.43 19.39 -8.93
C GLY A 770 40.74 20.67 -8.44
N THR A 771 41.19 21.84 -8.93
CA THR A 771 40.58 23.12 -8.60
C THR A 771 39.62 23.63 -9.68
N PHE A 772 38.47 24.18 -9.27
CA PHE A 772 37.43 24.61 -10.18
C PHE A 772 36.80 25.94 -9.74
N LYS A 773 36.37 26.77 -10.69
CA LYS A 773 35.30 27.74 -10.51
C LYS A 773 33.97 27.02 -10.75
N ILE A 774 33.07 27.01 -9.77
CA ILE A 774 31.80 26.30 -9.83
C ILE A 774 30.69 27.34 -9.87
N SER A 775 29.98 27.46 -10.99
CA SER A 775 28.95 28.50 -11.22
C SER A 775 27.63 27.94 -11.68
N ALA A 776 26.55 28.65 -11.39
CA ALA A 776 25.21 28.35 -11.91
C ALA A 776 24.42 29.64 -12.19
N VAL A 777 23.35 29.52 -12.98
CA VAL A 777 22.43 30.63 -13.25
C VAL A 777 21.18 30.45 -12.39
N THR A 778 20.82 31.48 -11.66
CA THR A 778 19.61 31.52 -10.84
C THR A 778 18.33 31.69 -11.68
N ASP A 779 17.15 31.47 -11.10
CA ASP A 779 15.88 31.63 -11.81
C ASP A 779 15.61 33.08 -12.25
N ASP A 780 16.24 34.07 -11.61
CA ASP A 780 16.20 35.50 -12.00
C ASP A 780 17.32 35.88 -12.98
N GLY A 781 18.03 34.90 -13.58
CA GLY A 781 19.03 35.08 -14.62
C GLY A 781 20.39 35.57 -14.14
N LYS A 782 20.67 35.59 -12.84
CA LYS A 782 21.98 36.02 -12.30
C LYS A 782 22.96 34.85 -12.21
N THR A 783 24.22 35.09 -12.52
CA THR A 783 25.27 34.09 -12.26
C THR A 783 25.67 34.13 -10.79
N VAL A 784 25.69 32.98 -10.15
CA VAL A 784 26.21 32.76 -8.80
C VAL A 784 27.31 31.70 -8.82
N TYR A 785 28.19 31.78 -7.85
CA TYR A 785 29.33 30.86 -7.70
C TYR A 785 29.22 30.08 -6.40
N LEU A 786 29.63 28.83 -6.38
CA LEU A 786 29.83 28.08 -5.15
C LEU A 786 30.94 28.74 -4.35
N GLY A 787 30.62 29.20 -3.14
CA GLY A 787 31.53 29.91 -2.28
C GLY A 787 31.18 29.70 -0.81
N PRO A 788 31.47 28.54 -0.22
CA PRO A 788 31.09 28.22 1.15
C PRO A 788 31.78 29.10 2.20
N LYS A 789 32.68 29.99 1.84
CA LYS A 789 33.26 30.98 2.73
C LYS A 789 32.35 32.19 2.82
N SER A 790 31.69 32.39 3.96
CA SER A 790 30.99 33.61 4.21
C SER A 790 31.63 34.42 5.39
N SER A 791 31.50 35.75 5.32
CA SER A 791 31.66 36.59 6.48
C SER A 791 30.68 36.12 7.57
N SER A 792 31.05 36.21 8.80
CA SER A 792 30.54 35.80 10.10
C SER A 792 29.01 35.58 10.34
N SER A 793 28.13 35.71 9.37
CA SER A 793 26.70 35.66 9.62
C SER A 793 25.80 35.04 8.51
N ALA A 794 26.34 34.52 7.43
CA ALA A 794 25.49 34.03 6.33
C ALA A 794 25.81 32.63 5.88
N GLN A 795 24.96 31.71 6.21
CA GLN A 795 24.87 30.32 5.81
C GLN A 795 24.45 30.22 4.32
N LYS A 796 25.34 30.68 3.41
CA LYS A 796 25.12 30.74 1.97
C LYS A 796 26.15 29.93 1.24
N PRO A 797 25.78 28.82 0.58
CA PRO A 797 26.71 28.05 -0.24
C PRO A 797 27.04 28.77 -1.56
N THR A 798 26.22 29.72 -2.03
CA THR A 798 26.43 30.45 -3.28
C THR A 798 26.58 31.94 -3.03
N VAL A 799 27.52 32.56 -3.79
CA VAL A 799 27.90 33.97 -3.69
C VAL A 799 27.91 34.63 -5.07
N ALA A 800 27.86 35.97 -5.10
CA ALA A 800 27.86 36.73 -6.35
C ALA A 800 29.27 36.88 -6.99
N THR A 801 30.32 36.65 -6.20
CA THR A 801 31.72 36.77 -6.65
C THR A 801 32.34 35.42 -6.91
N GLU A 802 33.23 35.35 -7.90
CA GLU A 802 33.98 34.13 -8.23
C GLU A 802 34.75 33.60 -7.02
N ALA A 803 34.73 32.29 -6.84
CA ALA A 803 35.50 31.58 -5.85
C ALA A 803 36.17 30.34 -6.49
N VAL A 804 37.37 30.01 -6.02
CA VAL A 804 38.04 28.77 -6.45
C VAL A 804 37.83 27.70 -5.41
N ILE A 805 37.31 26.55 -5.86
CA ILE A 805 36.98 25.41 -5.05
C ILE A 805 37.94 24.25 -5.36
N THR A 806 38.53 23.70 -4.33
CA THR A 806 39.27 22.43 -4.44
C THR A 806 38.29 21.29 -4.25
N VAL A 807 38.18 20.40 -5.23
CA VAL A 807 37.39 19.18 -5.17
C VAL A 807 38.31 18.01 -4.88
N ALA A 808 38.10 17.32 -3.80
CA ALA A 808 38.93 16.18 -3.40
C ALA A 808 38.07 14.96 -3.08
N LYS A 809 38.57 13.75 -3.38
CA LYS A 809 37.88 12.50 -3.05
C LYS A 809 37.71 12.37 -1.54
N SER A 810 36.52 12.02 -1.08
CA SER A 810 36.17 11.87 0.32
C SER A 810 35.17 10.69 0.46
N GLY A 811 35.65 9.53 0.91
CA GLY A 811 34.84 8.31 0.92
C GLY A 811 34.29 7.98 -0.49
N ASP A 812 32.98 7.71 -0.57
CA ASP A 812 32.27 7.44 -1.84
C ASP A 812 31.87 8.71 -2.61
N GLY A 813 32.18 9.89 -2.10
CA GLY A 813 31.87 11.20 -2.69
C GLY A 813 33.08 12.13 -2.77
N PHE A 814 32.78 13.43 -2.64
CA PHE A 814 33.75 14.49 -2.77
C PHE A 814 33.63 15.55 -1.68
N SER A 815 34.74 16.08 -1.18
CA SER A 815 34.72 17.30 -0.39
C SER A 815 34.96 18.51 -1.31
N LEU A 816 34.27 19.61 -1.03
CA LEU A 816 34.38 20.87 -1.78
C LEU A 816 34.87 21.98 -0.83
N GLU A 817 36.12 22.39 -1.04
CA GLU A 817 36.83 23.34 -0.16
C GLU A 817 37.14 24.65 -0.88
N GLN A 818 36.77 25.76 -0.31
CA GLN A 818 37.21 27.08 -0.71
C GLN A 818 38.46 27.47 0.09
N LYS A 819 39.60 27.68 -0.62
CA LYS A 819 40.84 28.22 -0.05
C LYS A 819 41.08 29.61 -0.60
N GLU A 820 41.35 30.61 0.27
CA GLU A 820 41.82 31.94 -0.13
C GLU A 820 43.00 32.38 0.77
N GLY A 821 44.20 32.37 0.21
CA GLY A 821 45.41 32.85 0.84
C GLY A 821 45.71 32.21 2.20
N THR A 822 45.98 33.03 3.24
CA THR A 822 46.33 32.59 4.59
C THR A 822 45.12 32.47 5.51
N GLN A 823 43.86 32.58 5.02
CA GLN A 823 42.64 32.48 5.83
C GLN A 823 42.18 31.03 5.95
N ALA A 824 41.40 30.76 7.01
CA ALA A 824 40.88 29.42 7.29
C ALA A 824 40.06 28.87 6.12
N SER A 825 40.29 27.62 5.75
CA SER A 825 39.51 26.87 4.75
C SER A 825 38.02 26.82 5.08
N GLY A 826 37.17 26.85 4.06
CA GLY A 826 35.72 26.69 4.18
C GLY A 826 35.27 25.50 3.35
N TYR A 827 34.79 24.44 4.00
CA TYR A 827 34.19 23.27 3.34
C TYR A 827 32.69 23.45 3.20
N LEU A 828 32.13 23.07 2.06
CA LEU A 828 30.67 22.89 1.96
C LEU A 828 30.24 21.85 2.97
N TYR A 829 29.15 22.11 3.66
CA TYR A 829 28.66 21.32 4.78
C TYR A 829 27.15 21.19 4.71
N PHE A 830 26.61 19.98 4.92
CA PHE A 830 25.16 19.73 4.95
C PHE A 830 24.76 19.16 6.30
N TRP A 831 23.87 19.88 6.99
CA TRP A 831 23.50 19.50 8.33
C TRP A 831 22.10 19.97 8.74
N LYS A 832 21.65 19.51 9.89
CA LYS A 832 20.38 19.83 10.51
C LYS A 832 20.62 20.87 11.62
N ASP A 833 19.97 22.01 11.52
CA ASP A 833 20.09 23.08 12.51
C ASP A 833 19.27 22.79 13.80
N ASN A 834 19.34 23.73 14.75
CA ASN A 834 18.63 23.63 16.02
C ASN A 834 17.10 23.64 15.89
N GLU A 835 16.56 24.06 14.75
CA GLU A 835 15.14 24.00 14.41
C GLU A 835 14.79 22.70 13.67
N SER A 836 15.70 21.76 13.62
CA SER A 836 15.56 20.49 12.91
C SER A 836 15.45 20.61 11.38
N LYS A 837 15.87 21.72 10.79
CA LYS A 837 15.83 21.97 9.35
C LYS A 837 17.18 21.69 8.68
N LEU A 838 17.15 20.94 7.58
CA LEU A 838 18.33 20.62 6.78
C LEU A 838 18.73 21.80 5.91
N HIS A 839 20.01 22.12 5.84
CA HIS A 839 20.54 23.15 4.96
C HIS A 839 22.03 22.96 4.63
N PHE A 840 22.46 23.59 3.55
CA PHE A 840 23.87 23.70 3.21
C PHE A 840 24.49 24.90 3.96
N ASP A 841 25.67 24.69 4.48
CA ASP A 841 26.43 25.69 5.26
C ASP A 841 27.92 25.52 5.01
N ARG A 842 28.73 26.11 5.86
CA ARG A 842 30.19 26.06 5.85
C ARG A 842 30.74 25.44 7.12
N ASN A 843 31.72 24.58 7.01
CA ASN A 843 32.56 24.13 8.12
C ASN A 843 34.03 24.54 7.91
N SER A 844 34.75 24.75 8.99
CA SER A 844 36.18 25.12 8.94
C SER A 844 37.14 23.90 8.73
N SER A 845 36.59 22.68 8.88
CA SER A 845 37.33 21.43 8.69
C SER A 845 36.41 20.35 8.17
N VAL A 846 36.97 19.32 7.51
CA VAL A 846 36.21 18.10 7.22
C VAL A 846 35.87 17.43 8.55
N ASP A 847 34.56 17.20 8.80
CA ASP A 847 34.17 16.48 9.99
C ASP A 847 34.19 14.95 9.73
N GLY A 848 34.52 14.18 10.76
CA GLY A 848 34.54 12.72 10.69
C GLY A 848 33.18 12.05 10.48
N ASN A 849 32.08 12.83 10.43
CA ASN A 849 30.69 12.32 10.37
C ASN A 849 30.08 12.35 8.95
N GLY A 850 30.89 12.61 7.92
CA GLY A 850 30.46 12.57 6.52
C GLY A 850 29.63 13.76 6.04
N LYS A 851 29.39 14.78 6.87
CA LYS A 851 28.55 15.95 6.51
C LYS A 851 29.21 16.91 5.48
N CYS A 852 30.51 16.74 5.23
CA CYS A 852 31.27 17.42 4.15
C CYS A 852 31.44 16.50 2.92
N ASN A 853 30.82 15.35 2.87
CA ASN A 853 30.93 14.41 1.75
C ASN A 853 29.72 14.57 0.82
N PHE A 854 29.97 14.99 -0.41
CA PHE A 854 28.94 15.26 -1.41
C PHE A 854 29.05 14.31 -2.59
N GLU A 855 27.94 13.88 -3.11
CA GLU A 855 27.85 13.15 -4.37
C GLU A 855 27.70 14.14 -5.52
N LEU A 856 28.44 13.96 -6.59
CA LEU A 856 28.30 14.72 -7.83
C LEU A 856 27.58 13.85 -8.86
N TYR A 857 26.63 14.45 -9.56
CA TYR A 857 25.88 13.80 -10.60
C TYR A 857 25.92 14.63 -11.88
N LYS A 858 26.32 14.03 -13.00
CA LYS A 858 26.16 14.61 -14.33
C LYS A 858 24.83 14.15 -14.94
N LYS A 859 24.21 14.99 -15.75
CA LYS A 859 23.07 14.52 -16.56
C LYS A 859 23.58 13.39 -17.43
N SER A 860 22.88 12.26 -17.38
CA SER A 860 23.17 11.15 -18.28
C SER A 860 23.09 11.69 -19.70
N ASP A 861 24.08 11.38 -20.56
CA ASP A 861 23.92 11.60 -21.99
C ASP A 861 22.90 10.60 -22.50
N ALA A 862 21.63 10.88 -22.17
CA ALA A 862 20.56 9.95 -22.30
C ALA A 862 20.18 9.76 -23.78
N LYS A 863 20.61 8.68 -24.33
CA LYS A 863 19.69 7.82 -25.06
C LYS A 863 18.62 7.43 -24.08
N SER A 864 17.35 7.67 -24.40
CA SER A 864 16.19 7.52 -23.53
C SER A 864 16.33 6.41 -22.48
N GLU A 865 16.08 6.69 -21.20
CA GLU A 865 16.18 5.71 -20.11
C GLU A 865 15.57 4.38 -20.56
N SER A 866 16.38 3.33 -20.45
CA SER A 866 15.94 2.02 -20.89
C SER A 866 14.76 1.59 -20.01
N LYS A 867 13.60 1.37 -20.61
CA LYS A 867 12.39 0.89 -19.95
C LYS A 867 12.45 -0.61 -19.64
N ILE A 868 13.52 -1.27 -20.01
CA ILE A 868 13.82 -2.67 -19.69
C ILE A 868 15.15 -2.70 -18.94
N ALA A 869 15.11 -3.00 -17.67
CA ALA A 869 16.25 -2.97 -16.78
C ALA A 869 17.45 -3.80 -17.31
N GLY A 870 18.65 -3.22 -17.36
CA GLY A 870 19.87 -3.85 -17.86
C GLY A 870 20.03 -3.84 -19.38
N TYR A 871 19.13 -3.20 -20.13
CA TYR A 871 19.18 -3.12 -21.59
C TYR A 871 19.07 -1.68 -22.08
N GLU A 872 19.72 -1.35 -23.15
CA GLU A 872 19.67 -0.05 -23.81
C GLU A 872 18.75 -0.13 -25.03
N LYS A 873 17.84 0.83 -25.17
CA LYS A 873 16.98 0.96 -26.35
C LYS A 873 17.82 1.47 -27.52
N LEU A 874 17.73 0.82 -28.68
CA LEU A 874 18.28 1.31 -29.92
C LEU A 874 17.37 2.38 -30.52
N THR A 875 17.97 3.41 -31.08
CA THR A 875 17.25 4.54 -31.70
C THR A 875 17.51 4.62 -33.21
N GLU A 876 18.56 3.98 -33.71
CA GLU A 876 18.95 3.98 -35.11
C GLU A 876 19.36 2.58 -35.59
N VAL A 877 19.09 2.26 -36.84
CA VAL A 877 19.53 0.99 -37.47
C VAL A 877 21.06 0.87 -37.48
N SER A 878 21.78 1.97 -37.57
CA SER A 878 23.24 2.02 -37.52
C SER A 878 23.87 1.44 -36.25
N GLU A 879 23.09 1.34 -35.17
CA GLU A 879 23.52 0.76 -33.89
C GLU A 879 23.50 -0.78 -33.88
N ILE A 880 22.91 -1.38 -34.87
CA ILE A 880 22.79 -2.85 -34.96
C ILE A 880 24.11 -3.39 -35.57
N GLN A 881 24.77 -4.24 -34.80
CA GLN A 881 26.03 -4.86 -35.20
C GLN A 881 25.79 -6.29 -35.70
N ASP A 882 26.56 -6.70 -36.69
CA ASP A 882 26.58 -8.10 -37.13
C ASP A 882 27.00 -9.04 -35.98
N GLY A 883 26.20 -10.08 -35.73
CA GLY A 883 26.34 -10.98 -34.60
C GLY A 883 25.92 -10.37 -33.24
N GLY A 884 25.41 -9.14 -33.20
CA GLY A 884 24.89 -8.50 -31.99
C GLY A 884 23.61 -9.20 -31.47
N GLN A 885 23.38 -9.12 -30.18
CA GLN A 885 22.19 -9.73 -29.50
C GLN A 885 21.20 -8.66 -29.05
N TYR A 886 19.93 -8.82 -29.42
CA TYR A 886 18.89 -7.81 -29.19
C TYR A 886 17.58 -8.46 -28.72
N LEU A 887 16.87 -7.77 -27.80
CA LEU A 887 15.49 -8.04 -27.49
C LEU A 887 14.59 -7.37 -28.54
N ILE A 888 13.54 -8.05 -28.97
CA ILE A 888 12.47 -7.51 -29.80
C ILE A 888 11.28 -7.29 -28.89
N ALA A 889 10.94 -6.04 -28.63
CA ALA A 889 9.98 -5.65 -27.59
C ALA A 889 8.82 -4.83 -28.17
N MET A 890 7.70 -4.88 -27.49
CA MET A 890 6.53 -4.05 -27.73
C MET A 890 5.91 -3.57 -26.42
N GLN A 891 5.55 -2.31 -26.33
CA GLN A 891 4.77 -1.76 -25.21
C GLN A 891 3.28 -1.83 -25.54
N ALA A 892 2.48 -2.49 -24.69
CA ALA A 892 1.03 -2.51 -24.84
C ALA A 892 0.37 -1.50 -23.91
N THR A 893 -0.26 -0.49 -24.51
CA THR A 893 -1.02 0.55 -23.78
C THR A 893 -2.30 0.00 -23.13
N VAL A 894 -2.80 -1.14 -23.60
CA VAL A 894 -4.07 -1.76 -23.15
C VAL A 894 -3.94 -2.51 -21.82
N ALA A 895 -2.73 -2.73 -21.32
CA ALA A 895 -2.44 -3.52 -20.12
C ALA A 895 -1.50 -2.77 -19.14
N GLY A 896 -1.71 -1.48 -18.92
CA GLY A 896 -0.98 -0.72 -17.92
C GLY A 896 0.48 -0.43 -18.27
N ASN A 897 0.80 -0.13 -19.52
CA ASN A 897 2.15 0.18 -20.01
C ASN A 897 3.20 -0.94 -19.82
N SER A 898 2.78 -2.20 -19.77
CA SER A 898 3.70 -3.34 -19.65
C SER A 898 4.47 -3.58 -20.94
N TYR A 899 5.70 -4.07 -20.82
CA TYR A 899 6.55 -4.49 -21.94
C TYR A 899 6.41 -5.99 -22.19
N TYR A 900 6.34 -6.36 -23.47
CA TYR A 900 6.24 -7.73 -23.95
C TYR A 900 7.37 -7.98 -24.93
N LEU A 901 8.06 -9.09 -24.78
CA LEU A 901 9.16 -9.53 -25.63
C LEU A 901 8.71 -10.63 -26.55
N LEU A 902 9.30 -10.67 -27.74
CA LEU A 902 9.23 -11.85 -28.57
C LEU A 902 10.01 -12.97 -27.89
N ASN A 903 9.29 -14.05 -27.49
CA ASN A 903 9.91 -15.25 -26.94
C ASN A 903 10.27 -16.20 -28.08
N PRO A 904 11.54 -16.65 -28.17
CA PRO A 904 11.94 -17.67 -29.13
C PRO A 904 11.24 -18.99 -28.79
N SER A 905 10.42 -19.49 -29.72
CA SER A 905 9.67 -20.72 -29.53
C SER A 905 9.39 -21.43 -30.85
N LEU A 906 9.30 -22.75 -30.81
CA LEU A 906 8.79 -23.59 -31.89
C LEU A 906 7.35 -24.10 -31.59
N GLY A 907 6.74 -23.63 -30.55
CA GLY A 907 5.37 -23.96 -30.17
C GLY A 907 4.36 -23.66 -31.30
N SER A 908 3.33 -24.48 -31.44
CA SER A 908 2.27 -24.24 -32.43
C SER A 908 1.21 -23.22 -31.98
N ASN A 909 1.23 -22.83 -30.71
CA ASN A 909 0.29 -21.88 -30.15
C ASN A 909 0.87 -20.45 -30.24
N VAL A 910 0.08 -19.50 -30.74
CA VAL A 910 0.46 -18.11 -30.91
C VAL A 910 0.95 -17.43 -29.63
N HIS A 911 0.45 -17.86 -28.48
CA HIS A 911 0.81 -17.29 -27.19
C HIS A 911 2.22 -17.72 -26.72
N ASN A 912 2.77 -18.81 -27.24
CA ASN A 912 4.13 -19.27 -26.89
C ASN A 912 5.22 -18.26 -27.28
N TYR A 913 4.92 -17.32 -28.17
CA TYR A 913 5.85 -16.28 -28.62
C TYR A 913 5.84 -15.02 -27.76
N VAL A 914 5.04 -14.96 -26.70
CA VAL A 914 4.91 -13.75 -25.86
C VAL A 914 5.52 -13.99 -24.50
N ALA A 915 6.38 -13.07 -24.08
CA ALA A 915 6.95 -13.01 -22.74
C ALA A 915 6.72 -11.62 -22.14
N LYS A 916 6.01 -11.53 -21.03
CA LYS A 916 5.78 -10.30 -20.30
C LYS A 916 6.98 -9.98 -19.42
N VAL A 917 7.54 -8.76 -19.55
CA VAL A 917 8.56 -8.27 -18.62
C VAL A 917 7.89 -8.02 -17.26
N THR A 918 8.40 -8.68 -16.22
CA THR A 918 7.93 -8.48 -14.85
C THR A 918 8.75 -7.38 -14.19
N ASP A 919 8.12 -6.50 -13.40
CA ASP A 919 8.72 -5.31 -12.78
C ASP A 919 9.70 -5.67 -11.63
N HIS A 920 10.66 -6.54 -11.91
CA HIS A 920 11.74 -6.79 -10.96
C HIS A 920 13.00 -6.09 -11.42
N MET A 921 13.33 -4.99 -10.71
CA MET A 921 14.52 -4.21 -10.93
C MET A 921 15.79 -5.06 -10.81
N TYR A 922 16.70 -4.84 -11.74
CA TYR A 922 18.01 -5.45 -11.74
C TYR A 922 18.85 -4.87 -10.60
N LYS A 923 19.38 -5.70 -9.72
CA LYS A 923 20.42 -5.33 -8.75
C LYS A 923 21.57 -6.32 -8.86
N ASP A 924 22.76 -5.81 -9.20
CA ASP A 924 24.01 -6.51 -8.88
C ASP A 924 24.19 -6.45 -7.36
N GLU A 925 23.69 -7.42 -6.65
CA GLU A 925 24.01 -7.60 -5.23
C GLU A 925 25.18 -8.59 -5.12
N THR A 926 26.31 -8.12 -4.63
CA THR A 926 27.26 -9.03 -4.00
C THR A 926 26.59 -9.49 -2.70
N ILE A 927 25.99 -10.67 -2.71
CA ILE A 927 25.56 -11.31 -1.46
C ILE A 927 26.85 -11.64 -0.74
N GLY A 928 27.15 -10.92 0.34
CA GLY A 928 28.22 -11.28 1.26
C GLY A 928 28.02 -12.71 1.76
N ALA A 929 29.09 -13.36 2.20
CA ALA A 929 28.98 -14.64 2.88
C ALA A 929 27.88 -14.56 3.93
N LYS A 930 26.93 -15.49 3.91
CA LYS A 930 25.86 -15.57 4.91
C LYS A 930 25.89 -16.93 5.59
N THR A 931 25.48 -16.93 6.83
CA THR A 931 25.28 -18.15 7.59
C THR A 931 23.79 -18.20 7.99
N ASP A 932 23.07 -19.18 7.47
CA ASP A 932 21.68 -19.43 7.86
C ASP A 932 21.67 -20.40 9.03
N ILE A 933 20.98 -20.03 10.13
CA ILE A 933 20.86 -20.78 11.37
C ILE A 933 19.40 -21.14 11.52
N ALA A 934 19.05 -22.40 11.32
CA ALA A 934 17.68 -22.89 11.53
C ALA A 934 17.60 -23.59 12.89
N ILE A 935 16.68 -23.15 13.74
CA ILE A 935 16.46 -23.68 15.10
C ILE A 935 15.06 -24.27 15.16
N THR A 936 14.97 -25.57 15.47
CA THR A 936 13.69 -26.31 15.53
C THR A 936 13.46 -26.78 16.98
N GLY A 937 12.29 -26.48 17.55
CA GLY A 937 11.86 -26.97 18.86
C GLY A 937 11.47 -28.44 18.80
N LYS A 938 12.02 -29.30 19.70
CA LYS A 938 11.76 -30.76 19.75
C LYS A 938 10.97 -31.20 20.98
N ALA A 939 11.24 -30.64 22.10
CA ALA A 939 10.56 -30.97 23.35
C ALA A 939 10.50 -29.72 24.25
N GLU A 940 9.50 -29.66 25.12
CA GLU A 940 9.38 -28.57 26.10
C GLU A 940 10.64 -28.47 26.98
N GLY A 941 11.16 -27.25 27.09
CA GLY A 941 12.35 -26.96 27.87
C GLY A 941 13.09 -25.72 27.40
N LYS A 942 14.28 -25.53 27.95
CA LYS A 942 15.18 -24.45 27.59
C LYS A 942 16.57 -25.00 27.31
N THR A 943 17.21 -24.44 26.31
CA THR A 943 18.61 -24.71 25.97
C THR A 943 19.27 -23.47 25.42
N SER A 944 20.56 -23.48 25.22
CA SER A 944 21.26 -22.39 24.53
C SER A 944 22.34 -22.93 23.62
N VAL A 945 22.66 -22.15 22.60
CA VAL A 945 23.77 -22.50 21.68
C VAL A 945 24.54 -21.23 21.35
N LYS A 946 25.87 -21.32 21.39
CA LYS A 946 26.74 -20.22 20.95
C LYS A 946 27.16 -20.47 19.48
N ILE A 947 26.87 -19.51 18.61
CA ILE A 947 27.23 -19.55 17.19
C ILE A 947 27.99 -18.25 16.87
N GLY A 948 29.27 -18.36 16.54
CA GLY A 948 30.13 -17.19 16.44
C GLY A 948 30.28 -16.46 17.80
N GLU A 949 30.02 -15.16 17.80
CA GLU A 949 30.05 -14.35 19.04
C GLU A 949 28.68 -14.21 19.71
N LYS A 950 27.61 -14.77 19.10
CA LYS A 950 26.22 -14.63 19.57
C LYS A 950 25.72 -15.90 20.25
N THR A 951 25.06 -15.73 21.41
CA THR A 951 24.39 -16.83 22.10
C THR A 951 22.91 -16.80 21.79
N TYR A 952 22.35 -17.90 21.29
CA TYR A 952 20.92 -18.11 21.08
C TYR A 952 20.35 -18.84 22.29
N PHE A 953 19.46 -18.18 23.03
CA PHE A 953 18.72 -18.77 24.14
C PHE A 953 17.37 -19.25 23.64
N ILE A 954 17.14 -20.57 23.66
CA ILE A 954 16.02 -21.26 23.03
C ILE A 954 15.05 -21.72 24.14
N PHE A 955 13.81 -21.29 24.03
CA PHE A 955 12.70 -21.67 24.88
C PHE A 955 11.68 -22.40 24.05
N VAL A 956 11.37 -23.66 24.37
CA VAL A 956 10.39 -24.50 23.67
C VAL A 956 9.21 -24.75 24.58
N LYS A 957 8.00 -24.47 24.14
CA LYS A 957 6.74 -24.74 24.86
C LYS A 957 5.96 -25.88 24.18
N ASN A 958 5.26 -26.68 24.97
CA ASN A 958 4.28 -27.64 24.44
C ASN A 958 2.97 -26.92 24.10
N ASP A 959 2.33 -27.33 22.99
CA ASP A 959 0.92 -27.04 22.73
C ASP A 959 0.03 -27.94 23.58
N VAL A 960 -0.08 -27.69 24.86
CA VAL A 960 -1.17 -28.30 25.62
C VAL A 960 -2.16 -27.18 25.90
N GLU A 961 -3.29 -27.21 25.17
CA GLU A 961 -4.49 -26.52 25.62
C GLU A 961 -4.79 -27.01 27.05
N GLU A 962 -4.69 -26.14 28.05
CA GLU A 962 -5.40 -26.38 29.31
C GLU A 962 -6.90 -26.34 29.00
N VAL A 963 -7.56 -27.49 29.23
CA VAL A 963 -9.01 -27.73 29.13
C VAL A 963 -9.76 -26.86 30.13
#